data_a0e518935dda5538d5ce48def6702b58
#
_entry.id   a0e518935dda5538d5ce48def6702b58
#
_cell.length_a   1.000
_cell.length_b   1.000
_cell.length_c   1.000
_cell.angle_alpha   90.00
_cell.angle_beta   90.00
_cell.angle_gamma   90.00
#
_symmetry.space_group_name_H-M   'P 1'
#
loop_
_entity.id
_entity.type
_entity.pdbx_description
1 polymer ?
#
loop_
_entity_poly.entity_id
_entity_poly.type
_entity_poly.pdbx_seq_one_letter_code
_entity_poly.pdbx_strand_id
1 'polypeptide(L)'
;MNISELSIRRPVLSTVMTLIILLFGFIGYGSLGVREYPSVDNPIISVSCSYPGANADVIENQITEPLEQNINGIPGIRSLSSTSSQGSSRITVEFELSVDLETAANDVRDKVSRAQRYLPRDCDPPTVSKADADATPILMVAIGSDKRSLLEISEIADLTVKEQLQTIPDVSSVEIWGEKKYSMRLWIDPIKMAGYGITPMDVKSAVDRENVELPSGSIEGNVMELSIRTLGLMHTAEEFNNLIIKEDNNRIIRLSDIGQAELGARDLKSYMKMNGVPMIGIVVIPQPGANHIDIADEVYRRMEIMKKDLPEDVTYQYSFDNTKFIRASINEVKSTVYEAFVLVIIIIFLFLRDWRVTLVPCMVIPVSLIGAFFVMYLAGFSINVLSMLAIVLSVGLVVDDAIVMTENIYIRIERGMTPKEAGIEGSKEIFFAVISTTITLVAVFFPIVFMEGTGRLFREFSIVVTGSVIISSFAALTFTPMLATKLLVKREKKNWFYRKTEPFFEGMNNGYSKLLEKFLQKRVWAWVITVFTLGLIFFLWNAIPSEMAPLEDRSRITINTKGPEGVTYEYMRDYAEDITATADSIMPDAESITTRVWSGSGNIQITLKDLKDRNYSQMDVAEQLSKVVQKKTKARSFVQQQSTFGGRRAGMPIQYVIQATNIEKLEKVLPIFMAKVYENPTFQMADVNLKFSKPEARIGINRDKANVMGVNTRDIAQTLQYGLSGQRMGYFYMNGKQYEIIGEINRQQRNKPVDLKSIYIRNSSGEMIQMDNLIQLTEGIAPPQLYRYNRFVAATVSAGLAEGKTIGEGLDAMDAIASEVLDETFRTALTGESKEYRESSSSLMFAFILALVLIYLILAAQFESFKDPFVIMLTVPLAVGGALMFMHFNGQTMNIYSQIGIIMLIGLVAKNGILIVEFANQKQEVGIDKLTAIREASIQRLRPILMTSVSTILGLIPLAFATGEGANGRIAMGISVVGGMLISTLLTMFIVPAIYTYISTNRINKKKE
;
A
#
# COMPACT_ATOMS: atom_id res chain seq x y z
N MET A 1 -28.41 -8.31 -41.74
CA MET A 1 -27.72 -7.00 -41.84
C MET A 1 -26.81 -6.86 -40.62
N ASN A 2 -25.50 -6.83 -40.84
CA ASN A 2 -24.53 -6.73 -39.77
C ASN A 2 -24.45 -5.28 -39.27
N ILE A 3 -23.98 -5.06 -38.03
CA ILE A 3 -23.87 -3.74 -37.43
C ILE A 3 -23.00 -2.78 -38.26
N SER A 4 -21.97 -3.29 -38.95
CA SER A 4 -21.10 -2.53 -39.84
C SER A 4 -21.85 -2.05 -41.10
N GLU A 5 -22.68 -2.90 -41.70
CA GLU A 5 -23.53 -2.53 -42.84
C GLU A 5 -24.56 -1.47 -42.42
N LEU A 6 -25.17 -1.59 -41.23
CA LEU A 6 -26.09 -0.59 -40.68
C LEU A 6 -25.40 0.76 -40.51
N SER A 7 -24.18 0.77 -39.99
CA SER A 7 -23.38 1.99 -39.76
C SER A 7 -22.99 2.70 -41.06
N ILE A 8 -22.67 1.93 -42.11
CA ILE A 8 -22.38 2.49 -43.45
C ILE A 8 -23.63 3.08 -44.08
N ARG A 9 -24.79 2.43 -43.93
CA ARG A 9 -26.07 2.90 -44.46
C ARG A 9 -26.65 4.08 -43.69
N ARG A 10 -26.34 4.19 -42.38
CA ARG A 10 -26.81 5.25 -41.49
C ARG A 10 -25.63 5.96 -40.78
N PRO A 11 -24.85 6.78 -41.52
CA PRO A 11 -23.62 7.37 -40.97
C PRO A 11 -23.87 8.30 -39.78
N VAL A 12 -25.00 9.01 -39.75
CA VAL A 12 -25.37 9.87 -38.63
C VAL A 12 -25.55 9.07 -37.35
N LEU A 13 -26.19 7.89 -37.40
CA LEU A 13 -26.35 6.99 -36.27
C LEU A 13 -24.99 6.58 -35.69
N SER A 14 -24.05 6.17 -36.53
CA SER A 14 -22.69 5.78 -36.09
C SER A 14 -21.96 6.94 -35.42
N THR A 15 -22.04 8.15 -36.02
CA THR A 15 -21.42 9.34 -35.44
C THR A 15 -22.04 9.72 -34.08
N VAL A 16 -23.39 9.66 -33.98
CA VAL A 16 -24.08 9.94 -32.70
C VAL A 16 -23.69 8.94 -31.62
N MET A 17 -23.63 7.65 -31.92
CA MET A 17 -23.19 6.63 -30.96
C MET A 17 -21.76 6.90 -30.45
N THR A 18 -20.86 7.29 -31.36
CA THR A 18 -19.47 7.65 -30.99
C THR A 18 -19.43 8.92 -30.12
N LEU A 19 -20.22 9.93 -30.46
CA LEU A 19 -20.31 11.17 -29.66
C LEU A 19 -20.90 10.92 -28.26
N ILE A 20 -21.85 9.98 -28.14
CA ILE A 20 -22.42 9.57 -26.84
C ILE A 20 -21.32 8.93 -25.97
N ILE A 21 -20.51 8.04 -26.54
CA ILE A 21 -19.38 7.42 -25.82
C ILE A 21 -18.40 8.50 -25.30
N LEU A 22 -18.05 9.47 -26.16
CA LEU A 22 -17.18 10.57 -25.78
C LEU A 22 -17.80 11.44 -24.68
N LEU A 23 -19.09 11.79 -24.81
CA LEU A 23 -19.80 12.62 -23.83
C LEU A 23 -19.78 11.94 -22.43
N PHE A 24 -20.19 10.69 -22.35
CA PHE A 24 -20.18 9.95 -21.08
C PHE A 24 -18.77 9.72 -20.56
N GLY A 25 -17.80 9.53 -21.44
CA GLY A 25 -16.40 9.43 -21.06
C GLY A 25 -15.86 10.71 -20.40
N PHE A 26 -16.20 11.89 -20.95
CA PHE A 26 -15.83 13.17 -20.33
C PHE A 26 -16.54 13.43 -19.01
N ILE A 27 -17.82 13.06 -18.90
CA ILE A 27 -18.56 13.13 -17.63
C ILE A 27 -17.90 12.21 -16.59
N GLY A 28 -17.58 10.98 -16.98
CA GLY A 28 -16.87 10.03 -16.12
C GLY A 28 -15.53 10.58 -15.64
N TYR A 29 -14.69 11.11 -16.54
CA TYR A 29 -13.41 11.70 -16.19
C TYR A 29 -13.51 12.81 -15.14
N GLY A 30 -14.49 13.71 -15.28
CA GLY A 30 -14.71 14.81 -14.33
C GLY A 30 -15.26 14.39 -12.97
N SER A 31 -15.79 13.17 -12.85
CA SER A 31 -16.42 12.67 -11.61
C SER A 31 -15.55 11.65 -10.85
N LEU A 32 -14.40 11.27 -11.42
CA LEU A 32 -13.50 10.27 -10.81
C LEU A 32 -12.54 10.95 -9.82
N GLY A 33 -12.45 10.40 -8.60
CA GLY A 33 -11.45 10.78 -7.62
C GLY A 33 -10.03 10.35 -8.04
N VAL A 34 -9.02 11.09 -7.58
CA VAL A 34 -7.61 10.83 -7.89
C VAL A 34 -6.88 10.35 -6.64
N ARG A 35 -6.18 9.23 -6.75
CA ARG A 35 -5.38 8.64 -5.66
C ARG A 35 -4.15 7.91 -6.22
N GLU A 36 -3.28 7.40 -5.36
CA GLU A 36 -2.07 6.70 -5.79
C GLU A 36 -2.38 5.31 -6.36
N TYR A 37 -3.06 4.47 -5.58
CA TYR A 37 -3.46 3.11 -5.93
C TYR A 37 -4.96 2.89 -5.72
N PRO A 38 -5.54 1.83 -6.32
CA PRO A 38 -6.89 1.41 -6.01
C PRO A 38 -7.08 1.13 -4.51
N SER A 39 -8.26 1.42 -3.99
CA SER A 39 -8.64 1.02 -2.63
C SER A 39 -8.88 -0.49 -2.60
N VAL A 40 -7.98 -1.21 -1.96
CA VAL A 40 -8.11 -2.66 -1.69
C VAL A 40 -8.09 -2.83 -0.18
N ASP A 41 -9.17 -2.40 0.46
CA ASP A 41 -9.26 -2.38 1.91
C ASP A 41 -9.57 -3.76 2.45
N ASN A 42 -8.62 -4.36 3.16
CA ASN A 42 -8.96 -5.39 4.11
C ASN A 42 -9.69 -4.70 5.28
N PRO A 43 -10.90 -5.12 5.63
CA PRO A 43 -11.58 -4.58 6.80
C PRO A 43 -10.74 -4.85 8.04
N ILE A 44 -10.16 -3.82 8.62
CA ILE A 44 -9.35 -3.91 9.84
C ILE A 44 -10.03 -3.10 10.94
N ILE A 45 -10.23 -3.73 12.07
CA ILE A 45 -10.75 -3.09 13.28
C ILE A 45 -9.66 -3.11 14.35
N SER A 46 -9.35 -1.94 14.91
CA SER A 46 -8.43 -1.81 16.02
C SER A 46 -9.19 -1.57 17.33
N VAL A 47 -8.87 -2.37 18.34
CA VAL A 47 -9.36 -2.20 19.69
C VAL A 47 -8.20 -1.80 20.57
N SER A 48 -8.30 -0.67 21.26
CA SER A 48 -7.27 -0.20 22.18
C SER A 48 -7.84 0.08 23.55
N CYS A 49 -7.09 -0.27 24.58
CA CYS A 49 -7.44 -0.05 25.97
C CYS A 49 -6.20 0.44 26.74
N SER A 50 -6.36 1.48 27.56
CA SER A 50 -5.29 2.04 28.37
C SER A 50 -5.48 1.67 29.84
N TYR A 51 -4.40 1.24 30.48
CA TYR A 51 -4.34 1.01 31.93
C TYR A 51 -2.98 1.50 32.46
N PRO A 52 -2.87 2.80 32.73
CA PRO A 52 -1.60 3.43 33.11
C PRO A 52 -0.94 2.72 34.30
N GLY A 53 0.38 2.53 34.23
CA GLY A 53 1.18 1.90 35.29
C GLY A 53 1.20 0.37 35.30
N ALA A 54 0.28 -0.31 34.57
CA ALA A 54 0.30 -1.76 34.46
C ALA A 54 1.48 -2.24 33.59
N ASN A 55 2.14 -3.34 33.97
CA ASN A 55 3.16 -4.00 33.13
C ASN A 55 2.50 -4.84 32.01
N ALA A 56 3.31 -5.33 31.10
CA ALA A 56 2.83 -6.07 29.93
C ALA A 56 2.04 -7.34 30.32
N ASP A 57 2.47 -8.07 31.35
CA ASP A 57 1.81 -9.30 31.82
C ASP A 57 0.42 -9.01 32.39
N VAL A 58 0.27 -7.93 33.15
CA VAL A 58 -1.02 -7.50 33.69
C VAL A 58 -1.96 -7.07 32.57
N ILE A 59 -1.45 -6.33 31.59
CA ILE A 59 -2.21 -5.93 30.41
C ILE A 59 -2.66 -7.16 29.62
N GLU A 60 -1.79 -8.13 29.39
CA GLU A 60 -2.15 -9.35 28.67
C GLU A 60 -3.26 -10.11 29.36
N ASN A 61 -3.07 -10.42 30.64
CA ASN A 61 -3.96 -11.31 31.38
C ASN A 61 -5.30 -10.65 31.74
N GLN A 62 -5.30 -9.35 32.07
CA GLN A 62 -6.51 -8.68 32.59
C GLN A 62 -7.28 -7.90 31.52
N ILE A 63 -6.66 -7.57 30.38
CA ILE A 63 -7.28 -6.74 29.34
C ILE A 63 -7.27 -7.46 28.00
N THR A 64 -6.08 -7.84 27.49
CA THR A 64 -5.94 -8.35 26.13
C THR A 64 -6.66 -9.68 25.97
N GLU A 65 -6.39 -10.66 26.82
CA GLU A 65 -6.98 -11.99 26.73
C GLU A 65 -8.51 -11.98 26.89
N PRO A 66 -9.12 -11.30 27.88
CA PRO A 66 -10.57 -11.18 27.97
C PRO A 66 -11.24 -10.53 26.74
N LEU A 67 -10.59 -9.51 26.15
CA LEU A 67 -11.07 -8.88 24.91
C LEU A 67 -10.97 -9.85 23.73
N GLU A 68 -9.82 -10.50 23.52
CA GLU A 68 -9.63 -11.50 22.45
C GLU A 68 -10.62 -12.65 22.52
N GLN A 69 -10.88 -13.17 23.72
CA GLN A 69 -11.84 -14.26 23.92
C GLN A 69 -13.24 -13.90 23.44
N ASN A 70 -13.68 -12.66 23.70
CA ASN A 70 -14.99 -12.21 23.27
C ASN A 70 -15.04 -11.89 21.78
N ILE A 71 -13.99 -11.31 21.22
CA ILE A 71 -13.92 -10.91 19.80
C ILE A 71 -13.81 -12.12 18.88
N ASN A 72 -13.07 -13.15 19.26
CA ASN A 72 -12.76 -14.32 18.40
C ASN A 72 -14.01 -15.09 17.88
N GLY A 73 -15.17 -14.87 18.48
CA GLY A 73 -16.42 -15.50 18.03
C GLY A 73 -17.16 -14.78 16.89
N ILE A 74 -16.56 -13.77 16.28
CA ILE A 74 -17.14 -13.01 15.16
C ILE A 74 -16.84 -13.76 13.85
N PRO A 75 -17.84 -14.01 12.99
CA PRO A 75 -17.62 -14.65 11.69
C PRO A 75 -16.76 -13.79 10.76
N GLY A 76 -15.97 -14.42 9.88
CA GLY A 76 -15.18 -13.75 8.87
C GLY A 76 -13.88 -13.12 9.38
N ILE A 77 -13.43 -13.42 10.60
CA ILE A 77 -12.10 -13.01 11.07
C ILE A 77 -11.04 -13.82 10.33
N ARG A 78 -10.15 -13.13 9.62
CA ARG A 78 -8.99 -13.69 8.92
C ARG A 78 -7.77 -13.83 9.83
N SER A 79 -7.49 -12.82 10.65
CA SER A 79 -6.44 -12.86 11.64
C SER A 79 -6.73 -11.94 12.83
N LEU A 80 -6.24 -12.35 13.99
CA LEU A 80 -6.31 -11.58 15.23
C LEU A 80 -4.89 -11.43 15.77
N SER A 81 -4.39 -10.23 15.84
CA SER A 81 -3.07 -9.94 16.43
C SER A 81 -3.20 -8.96 17.58
N SER A 82 -2.47 -9.18 18.65
CA SER A 82 -2.49 -8.27 19.79
C SER A 82 -1.10 -7.98 20.31
N THR A 83 -0.97 -6.80 20.88
CA THR A 83 0.24 -6.32 21.55
C THR A 83 -0.14 -5.78 22.93
N SER A 84 0.44 -6.37 23.95
CA SER A 84 0.34 -5.92 25.34
C SER A 84 1.64 -5.26 25.74
N SER A 85 1.60 -3.98 26.00
CA SER A 85 2.74 -3.17 26.42
C SER A 85 2.47 -2.51 27.78
N GLN A 86 3.48 -1.89 28.37
CA GLN A 86 3.28 -1.18 29.62
C GLN A 86 2.19 -0.10 29.46
N GLY A 87 1.12 -0.23 30.22
CA GLY A 87 0.00 0.70 30.25
C GLY A 87 -0.97 0.63 29.06
N SER A 88 -0.81 -0.26 28.11
CA SER A 88 -1.66 -0.27 26.89
C SER A 88 -1.81 -1.65 26.27
N SER A 89 -3.05 -1.97 25.90
CA SER A 89 -3.41 -3.10 25.03
C SER A 89 -3.87 -2.61 23.67
N ARG A 90 -3.41 -3.26 22.61
CA ARG A 90 -3.91 -3.04 21.25
C ARG A 90 -4.19 -4.37 20.59
N ILE A 91 -5.40 -4.54 20.09
CA ILE A 91 -5.85 -5.72 19.35
C ILE A 91 -6.22 -5.26 17.94
N THR A 92 -5.67 -5.93 16.95
CA THR A 92 -5.97 -5.70 15.53
C THR A 92 -6.71 -6.92 14.99
N VAL A 93 -7.92 -6.72 14.52
CA VAL A 93 -8.77 -7.74 13.93
C VAL A 93 -8.84 -7.49 12.44
N GLU A 94 -8.30 -8.40 11.66
CA GLU A 94 -8.38 -8.40 10.21
C GLU A 94 -9.50 -9.34 9.76
N PHE A 95 -10.42 -8.84 8.95
CA PHE A 95 -11.54 -9.60 8.41
C PHE A 95 -11.29 -10.06 6.98
N GLU A 96 -12.06 -11.03 6.53
CA GLU A 96 -12.11 -11.40 5.12
C GLU A 96 -12.68 -10.24 4.29
N LEU A 97 -12.22 -10.14 3.06
CA LEU A 97 -12.62 -9.07 2.13
C LEU A 97 -14.12 -9.07 1.77
N SER A 98 -14.81 -10.18 1.99
CA SER A 98 -16.27 -10.31 1.82
C SER A 98 -17.08 -9.64 2.91
N VAL A 99 -16.46 -9.31 4.04
CA VAL A 99 -17.12 -8.74 5.21
C VAL A 99 -17.21 -7.23 5.06
N ASP A 100 -18.41 -6.68 5.29
CA ASP A 100 -18.61 -5.24 5.32
C ASP A 100 -17.97 -4.62 6.57
N LEU A 101 -17.18 -3.54 6.38
CA LEU A 101 -16.43 -2.87 7.44
C LEU A 101 -17.35 -2.31 8.55
N GLU A 102 -18.54 -1.80 8.18
CA GLU A 102 -19.49 -1.25 9.15
C GLU A 102 -20.08 -2.34 10.03
N THR A 103 -20.48 -3.43 9.42
CA THR A 103 -21.00 -4.62 10.13
C THR A 103 -19.93 -5.18 11.06
N ALA A 104 -18.70 -5.36 10.57
CA ALA A 104 -17.57 -5.83 11.38
C ALA A 104 -17.31 -4.92 12.59
N ALA A 105 -17.31 -3.59 12.38
CA ALA A 105 -17.08 -2.63 13.45
C ALA A 105 -18.17 -2.66 14.52
N ASN A 106 -19.42 -2.84 14.13
CA ASN A 106 -20.53 -2.96 15.06
C ASN A 106 -20.45 -4.27 15.86
N ASP A 107 -20.16 -5.39 15.21
CA ASP A 107 -19.98 -6.69 15.87
C ASP A 107 -18.83 -6.65 16.89
N VAL A 108 -17.69 -6.02 16.52
CA VAL A 108 -16.58 -5.85 17.45
C VAL A 108 -16.98 -4.97 18.64
N ARG A 109 -17.69 -3.83 18.43
CA ARG A 109 -18.17 -2.98 19.52
C ARG A 109 -19.07 -3.73 20.48
N ASP A 110 -20.00 -4.53 19.98
CA ASP A 110 -20.88 -5.33 20.80
C ASP A 110 -20.12 -6.34 21.65
N LYS A 111 -19.13 -7.02 21.06
CA LYS A 111 -18.31 -7.99 21.80
C LYS A 111 -17.41 -7.31 22.83
N VAL A 112 -16.81 -6.17 22.49
CA VAL A 112 -15.99 -5.36 23.42
C VAL A 112 -16.83 -4.83 24.57
N SER A 113 -18.05 -4.33 24.32
CA SER A 113 -18.98 -3.88 25.35
C SER A 113 -19.33 -5.00 26.34
N ARG A 114 -19.53 -6.22 25.84
CA ARG A 114 -19.76 -7.40 26.72
C ARG A 114 -18.52 -7.77 27.54
N ALA A 115 -17.33 -7.60 26.96
CA ALA A 115 -16.07 -7.89 27.64
C ALA A 115 -15.77 -6.89 28.76
N GLN A 116 -16.28 -5.65 28.68
CA GLN A 116 -15.95 -4.56 29.60
C GLN A 116 -16.23 -4.91 31.09
N ARG A 117 -17.24 -5.73 31.37
CA ARG A 117 -17.54 -6.20 32.73
C ARG A 117 -16.46 -7.06 33.39
N TYR A 118 -15.57 -7.63 32.58
CA TYR A 118 -14.45 -8.47 33.06
C TYR A 118 -13.15 -7.68 33.23
N LEU A 119 -13.13 -6.43 32.75
CA LEU A 119 -11.95 -5.58 32.82
C LEU A 119 -11.82 -4.92 34.21
N PRO A 120 -10.59 -4.53 34.62
CA PRO A 120 -10.37 -3.76 35.82
C PRO A 120 -11.16 -2.45 35.80
N ARG A 121 -11.70 -2.02 36.96
CA ARG A 121 -12.49 -0.79 37.06
C ARG A 121 -11.68 0.48 36.79
N ASP A 122 -10.38 0.42 37.05
CA ASP A 122 -9.46 1.56 36.95
C ASP A 122 -8.83 1.69 35.56
N CYS A 123 -9.17 0.81 34.60
CA CYS A 123 -8.72 0.97 33.22
C CYS A 123 -9.64 1.92 32.45
N ASP A 124 -9.09 2.63 31.46
CA ASP A 124 -9.91 3.41 30.55
C ASP A 124 -10.81 2.49 29.70
N PRO A 125 -12.03 2.93 29.35
CA PRO A 125 -12.91 2.13 28.49
C PRO A 125 -12.23 1.79 27.17
N PRO A 126 -12.35 0.52 26.68
CA PRO A 126 -11.81 0.15 25.39
C PRO A 126 -12.44 0.97 24.26
N THR A 127 -11.60 1.43 23.35
CA THR A 127 -12.02 2.15 22.14
C THR A 127 -11.92 1.24 20.93
N VAL A 128 -12.96 1.23 20.10
CA VAL A 128 -13.03 0.48 18.85
C VAL A 128 -12.97 1.47 17.70
N SER A 129 -11.95 1.38 16.91
CA SER A 129 -11.74 2.22 15.73
C SER A 129 -11.63 1.35 14.47
N LYS A 130 -12.23 1.82 13.39
CA LYS A 130 -11.95 1.28 12.07
C LYS A 130 -10.52 1.68 11.73
N ALA A 131 -9.67 0.71 11.52
CA ALA A 131 -8.34 0.94 10.99
C ALA A 131 -8.43 0.76 9.48
N ASP A 132 -8.49 1.86 8.78
CA ASP A 132 -8.34 1.84 7.34
C ASP A 132 -6.90 1.45 7.02
N ALA A 133 -6.72 0.37 6.29
CA ALA A 133 -5.41 -0.07 5.85
C ALA A 133 -4.75 0.98 4.93
N ASP A 134 -5.57 1.73 4.21
CA ASP A 134 -5.16 2.79 3.30
C ASP A 134 -5.13 4.19 3.95
N ALA A 135 -5.55 4.34 5.22
CA ALA A 135 -5.49 5.61 5.95
C ALA A 135 -4.04 6.02 6.26
N THR A 136 -3.20 6.06 5.24
CA THR A 136 -1.88 6.67 5.35
C THR A 136 -2.03 8.18 5.34
N PRO A 137 -1.29 8.89 6.22
CA PRO A 137 -1.25 10.33 6.15
C PRO A 137 -0.88 10.83 4.77
N ILE A 138 -1.69 11.73 4.21
CA ILE A 138 -1.41 12.28 2.87
C ILE A 138 -0.42 13.42 2.92
N LEU A 139 -0.47 14.24 3.99
CA LEU A 139 0.48 15.31 4.20
C LEU A 139 0.62 15.63 5.70
N MET A 140 1.73 16.26 6.05
CA MET A 140 2.00 16.78 7.39
C MET A 140 2.43 18.23 7.34
N VAL A 141 1.70 19.08 8.08
CA VAL A 141 2.04 20.46 8.32
C VAL A 141 2.79 20.54 9.66
N ALA A 142 4.07 20.86 9.64
CA ALA A 142 4.86 21.09 10.83
C ALA A 142 4.71 22.55 11.26
N ILE A 143 4.42 22.77 12.55
CA ILE A 143 4.22 24.12 13.12
C ILE A 143 5.20 24.28 14.29
N GLY A 144 5.89 25.41 14.31
CA GLY A 144 6.88 25.73 15.32
C GLY A 144 7.06 27.22 15.56
N SER A 145 7.75 27.55 16.65
CA SER A 145 8.16 28.91 16.99
C SER A 145 9.46 28.86 17.79
N ASP A 146 10.32 29.83 17.58
CA ASP A 146 11.55 30.00 18.33
C ASP A 146 11.31 30.67 19.71
N LYS A 147 10.11 31.24 19.93
CA LYS A 147 9.80 32.03 21.14
C LYS A 147 8.83 31.33 22.07
N ARG A 148 8.05 30.36 21.59
CA ARG A 148 7.00 29.67 22.33
C ARG A 148 7.42 28.27 22.75
N SER A 149 6.86 27.82 23.86
CA SER A 149 6.99 26.44 24.31
C SER A 149 6.19 25.50 23.39
N LEU A 150 6.59 24.22 23.34
CA LEU A 150 5.81 23.21 22.60
C LEU A 150 4.39 23.01 23.16
N LEU A 151 4.14 23.38 24.43
CA LEU A 151 2.80 23.39 25.05
C LEU A 151 1.91 24.43 24.38
N GLU A 152 2.38 25.67 24.28
CA GLU A 152 1.63 26.76 23.64
C GLU A 152 1.42 26.52 22.15
N ILE A 153 2.44 25.98 21.45
CA ILE A 153 2.32 25.64 20.03
C ILE A 153 1.28 24.51 19.86
N SER A 154 1.26 23.52 20.74
CA SER A 154 0.27 22.42 20.69
C SER A 154 -1.15 22.93 20.93
N GLU A 155 -1.34 23.90 21.83
CA GLU A 155 -2.64 24.52 22.06
C GLU A 155 -3.11 25.31 20.83
N ILE A 156 -2.26 26.13 20.24
CA ILE A 156 -2.55 26.87 19.01
C ILE A 156 -2.92 25.90 17.87
N ALA A 157 -2.16 24.83 17.70
CA ALA A 157 -2.41 23.84 16.69
C ALA A 157 -3.73 23.10 16.88
N ASP A 158 -4.05 22.72 18.12
CA ASP A 158 -5.30 22.01 18.42
C ASP A 158 -6.53 22.93 18.28
N LEU A 159 -6.45 24.16 18.77
CA LEU A 159 -7.57 25.11 18.76
C LEU A 159 -7.80 25.78 17.40
N THR A 160 -6.74 26.13 16.68
CA THR A 160 -6.85 26.95 15.47
C THR A 160 -6.74 26.12 14.20
N VAL A 161 -5.74 25.25 14.11
CA VAL A 161 -5.41 24.58 12.85
C VAL A 161 -6.14 23.26 12.70
N LYS A 162 -6.09 22.40 13.69
CA LYS A 162 -6.73 21.09 13.65
C LYS A 162 -8.23 21.19 13.45
N GLU A 163 -8.91 22.05 14.19
CA GLU A 163 -10.37 22.23 14.10
C GLU A 163 -10.79 22.64 12.69
N GLN A 164 -10.03 23.53 12.06
CA GLN A 164 -10.33 23.94 10.69
C GLN A 164 -10.01 22.87 9.67
N LEU A 165 -8.88 22.17 9.77
CA LEU A 165 -8.52 21.13 8.82
C LEU A 165 -9.43 19.90 8.93
N GLN A 166 -9.97 19.61 10.12
CA GLN A 166 -10.86 18.48 10.33
C GLN A 166 -12.25 18.66 9.67
N THR A 167 -12.63 19.91 9.36
CA THR A 167 -13.88 20.22 8.64
C THR A 167 -13.74 20.16 7.12
N ILE A 168 -12.58 19.79 6.59
CA ILE A 168 -12.40 19.58 5.15
C ILE A 168 -13.22 18.33 4.75
N PRO A 169 -14.02 18.39 3.69
CA PRO A 169 -14.73 17.22 3.18
C PRO A 169 -13.73 16.08 2.90
N ASP A 170 -14.16 14.84 3.12
CA ASP A 170 -13.37 13.63 2.88
C ASP A 170 -12.12 13.44 3.77
N VAL A 171 -11.89 14.30 4.76
CA VAL A 171 -10.92 14.07 5.82
C VAL A 171 -11.55 13.16 6.88
N SER A 172 -10.86 12.06 7.22
CA SER A 172 -11.27 11.14 8.28
C SER A 172 -10.89 11.65 9.65
N SER A 173 -9.66 12.10 9.81
CA SER A 173 -9.14 12.64 11.06
C SER A 173 -7.92 13.53 10.84
N VAL A 174 -7.67 14.41 11.80
CA VAL A 174 -6.46 15.20 11.88
C VAL A 174 -5.76 14.88 13.20
N GLU A 175 -4.54 14.35 13.13
CA GLU A 175 -3.72 13.99 14.28
C GLU A 175 -2.62 15.02 14.50
N ILE A 176 -2.23 15.25 15.76
CA ILE A 176 -1.08 16.09 16.10
C ILE A 176 0.06 15.20 16.61
N TRP A 177 1.12 15.07 15.81
CA TRP A 177 2.31 14.33 16.21
C TRP A 177 3.29 15.22 16.98
N GLY A 178 3.83 14.70 18.07
CA GLY A 178 4.68 15.49 18.98
C GLY A 178 3.89 16.42 19.91
N GLU A 179 2.55 16.27 19.95
CA GLU A 179 1.66 17.07 20.79
C GLU A 179 2.08 17.05 22.26
N LYS A 180 2.06 18.21 22.88
CA LYS A 180 2.22 18.39 24.32
C LYS A 180 0.92 18.92 24.90
N LYS A 181 0.10 18.03 25.48
CA LYS A 181 -1.12 18.44 26.19
C LYS A 181 -0.78 19.00 27.55
N TYR A 182 -1.45 20.05 27.94
CA TYR A 182 -1.35 20.58 29.33
C TYR A 182 -1.82 19.54 30.35
N SER A 183 -1.20 19.54 31.48
CA SER A 183 -1.62 18.83 32.69
C SER A 183 -1.19 19.61 33.92
N MET A 184 -1.95 19.50 35.00
CA MET A 184 -1.54 19.96 36.29
C MET A 184 -0.66 18.89 36.94
N ARG A 185 0.64 19.14 37.01
CA ARG A 185 1.62 18.23 37.60
C ARG A 185 1.75 18.49 39.09
N LEU A 186 1.48 17.49 39.90
CA LEU A 186 1.70 17.53 41.35
C LEU A 186 2.95 16.72 41.65
N TRP A 187 4.08 17.43 41.80
CA TRP A 187 5.37 16.83 42.17
C TRP A 187 5.42 16.67 43.66
N ILE A 188 5.34 15.46 44.21
CA ILE A 188 5.31 15.18 45.63
C ILE A 188 6.68 14.69 46.14
N ASP A 189 7.00 15.08 47.35
CA ASP A 189 8.25 14.72 48.03
C ASP A 189 7.97 13.68 49.12
N PRO A 190 8.44 12.43 48.99
CA PRO A 190 8.12 11.36 49.93
C PRO A 190 8.69 11.59 51.32
N ILE A 191 9.83 12.30 51.43
CA ILE A 191 10.45 12.59 52.72
C ILE A 191 9.61 13.61 53.48
N LYS A 192 9.19 14.69 52.83
CA LYS A 192 8.31 15.70 53.43
C LYS A 192 6.95 15.10 53.79
N MET A 193 6.39 14.29 52.90
CA MET A 193 5.13 13.59 53.16
C MET A 193 5.22 12.70 54.40
N ALA A 194 6.30 11.94 54.56
CA ALA A 194 6.52 11.11 55.74
C ALA A 194 6.60 11.96 57.03
N GLY A 195 7.28 13.13 56.99
CA GLY A 195 7.39 14.06 58.13
C GLY A 195 6.05 14.62 58.57
N TYR A 196 5.09 14.78 57.67
CA TYR A 196 3.72 15.24 57.99
C TYR A 196 2.70 14.08 58.11
N GLY A 197 3.13 12.85 58.06
CA GLY A 197 2.25 11.70 58.13
C GLY A 197 1.23 11.65 57.00
N ILE A 198 1.64 11.99 55.77
CA ILE A 198 0.83 12.03 54.58
C ILE A 198 1.31 10.96 53.59
N THR A 199 0.38 10.35 52.89
CA THR A 199 0.61 9.34 51.81
C THR A 199 0.18 9.88 50.45
N PRO A 200 0.60 9.29 49.29
CA PRO A 200 0.09 9.66 47.98
C PRO A 200 -1.43 9.51 47.84
N MET A 201 -2.03 8.58 48.60
CA MET A 201 -3.49 8.42 48.65
C MET A 201 -4.20 9.59 49.30
N ASP A 202 -3.59 10.23 50.31
CA ASP A 202 -4.14 11.43 50.95
C ASP A 202 -4.20 12.59 49.97
N VAL A 203 -3.15 12.74 49.14
CA VAL A 203 -3.12 13.74 48.05
C VAL A 203 -4.24 13.51 47.08
N LYS A 204 -4.40 12.26 46.60
CA LYS A 204 -5.52 11.85 45.68
C LYS A 204 -6.88 12.16 46.32
N SER A 205 -7.07 11.78 47.58
CA SER A 205 -8.33 12.00 48.31
C SER A 205 -8.60 13.49 48.50
N ALA A 206 -7.59 14.30 48.72
CA ALA A 206 -7.73 15.76 48.82
C ALA A 206 -8.13 16.39 47.52
N VAL A 207 -7.53 15.95 46.37
CA VAL A 207 -7.94 16.39 45.04
C VAL A 207 -9.39 16.04 44.78
N ASP A 208 -9.84 14.80 45.12
CA ASP A 208 -11.22 14.37 44.91
C ASP A 208 -12.23 15.15 45.76
N ARG A 209 -11.84 15.55 46.95
CA ARG A 209 -12.71 16.27 47.91
C ARG A 209 -12.80 17.75 47.62
N GLU A 210 -11.69 18.38 47.24
CA GLU A 210 -11.58 19.85 47.17
C GLU A 210 -11.70 20.39 45.73
N ASN A 211 -11.48 19.54 44.74
CA ASN A 211 -11.57 19.91 43.31
C ASN A 211 -12.80 19.29 42.65
N VAL A 212 -13.98 19.76 43.06
CA VAL A 212 -15.26 19.20 42.61
C VAL A 212 -16.29 20.29 42.36
N GLU A 213 -17.04 20.17 41.29
CA GLU A 213 -18.23 20.96 40.97
C GLU A 213 -19.41 20.02 40.84
N LEU A 214 -20.40 20.19 41.69
CA LEU A 214 -21.63 19.38 41.69
C LEU A 214 -22.84 20.22 41.29
N PRO A 215 -23.77 19.65 40.56
CA PRO A 215 -25.04 20.32 40.21
C PRO A 215 -25.77 20.71 41.48
N SER A 216 -25.97 22.01 41.72
CA SER A 216 -26.55 22.55 42.97
C SER A 216 -28.02 22.93 42.88
N GLY A 217 -28.64 22.72 41.71
CA GLY A 217 -30.06 23.01 41.48
C GLY A 217 -30.35 24.52 41.30
N SER A 218 -31.56 24.93 41.70
CA SER A 218 -32.01 26.32 41.57
C SER A 218 -32.78 26.77 42.80
N ILE A 219 -32.84 28.08 43.02
CA ILE A 219 -33.70 28.75 44.00
C ILE A 219 -34.93 29.24 43.23
N GLU A 220 -36.09 28.64 43.50
CA GLU A 220 -37.35 28.97 42.88
C GLU A 220 -38.08 30.04 43.64
N GLY A 221 -38.19 31.28 43.14
CA GLY A 221 -39.01 32.35 43.66
C GLY A 221 -40.33 32.45 42.91
N ASN A 222 -41.25 33.27 43.42
CA ASN A 222 -42.56 33.41 42.79
C ASN A 222 -42.54 34.12 41.40
N VAL A 223 -41.44 34.77 41.04
CA VAL A 223 -41.30 35.57 39.79
C VAL A 223 -40.00 35.26 39.06
N MET A 224 -38.99 34.77 39.74
CA MET A 224 -37.67 34.53 39.19
C MET A 224 -37.06 33.23 39.75
N GLU A 225 -36.46 32.46 38.87
CA GLU A 225 -35.64 31.29 39.22
C GLU A 225 -34.16 31.65 39.07
N LEU A 226 -33.36 31.35 40.10
CA LEU A 226 -31.92 31.56 40.14
C LEU A 226 -31.22 30.19 40.12
N SER A 227 -30.54 29.83 39.07
CA SER A 227 -29.69 28.65 39.06
C SER A 227 -28.49 28.83 39.98
N ILE A 228 -28.19 27.84 40.81
CA ILE A 228 -27.05 27.83 41.69
C ILE A 228 -25.89 27.13 41.01
N ARG A 229 -24.73 27.75 40.97
CA ARG A 229 -23.47 27.17 40.53
C ARG A 229 -22.43 27.21 41.64
N THR A 230 -21.94 26.05 42.07
CA THR A 230 -20.89 25.91 43.08
C THR A 230 -19.54 25.98 42.36
N LEU A 231 -18.75 27.01 42.62
CA LEU A 231 -17.39 27.18 42.06
C LEU A 231 -16.38 26.45 42.92
N GLY A 232 -16.26 25.14 42.80
CA GLY A 232 -15.36 24.30 43.59
C GLY A 232 -14.17 23.73 42.80
N LEU A 233 -14.00 24.09 41.51
CA LEU A 233 -12.88 23.64 40.69
C LEU A 233 -11.70 24.58 40.80
N MET A 234 -10.50 24.01 40.90
CA MET A 234 -9.23 24.74 40.82
C MET A 234 -8.75 24.83 39.35
N HIS A 235 -8.23 26.00 38.97
CA HIS A 235 -7.82 26.29 37.60
C HIS A 235 -6.34 26.59 37.43
N THR A 236 -5.68 27.05 38.50
CA THR A 236 -4.29 27.52 38.45
C THR A 236 -3.36 26.69 39.34
N ALA A 237 -2.06 26.67 39.02
CA ALA A 237 -1.05 26.00 39.81
C ALA A 237 -0.96 26.57 41.25
N GLU A 238 -1.27 27.87 41.41
CA GLU A 238 -1.29 28.51 42.72
C GLU A 238 -2.42 27.99 43.60
N GLU A 239 -3.62 27.83 43.06
CA GLU A 239 -4.76 27.22 43.76
C GLU A 239 -4.44 25.79 44.20
N PHE A 240 -3.82 24.98 43.32
CA PHE A 240 -3.39 23.61 43.65
C PHE A 240 -2.26 23.60 44.69
N ASN A 241 -1.32 24.56 44.69
CA ASN A 241 -0.30 24.68 45.74
C ASN A 241 -0.91 25.01 47.10
N ASN A 242 -2.05 25.69 47.11
CA ASN A 242 -2.80 26.03 48.32
C ASN A 242 -3.81 24.92 48.72
N LEU A 243 -3.92 23.81 47.96
CA LEU A 243 -4.79 22.69 48.28
C LEU A 243 -4.51 22.15 49.68
N ILE A 244 -5.53 22.09 50.53
CA ILE A 244 -5.44 21.55 51.88
C ILE A 244 -5.49 20.02 51.80
N ILE A 245 -4.37 19.37 52.15
CA ILE A 245 -4.25 17.93 52.19
C ILE A 245 -4.79 17.34 53.46
N LYS A 246 -4.36 17.94 54.64
CA LYS A 246 -4.70 17.45 55.97
C LYS A 246 -4.74 18.59 56.96
N GLU A 247 -5.60 18.48 57.92
CA GLU A 247 -5.61 19.32 59.14
C GLU A 247 -5.22 18.43 60.31
N ASP A 248 -4.17 18.80 61.03
CA ASP A 248 -3.66 18.07 62.17
C ASP A 248 -3.31 19.03 63.32
N ASN A 249 -3.91 18.85 64.51
CA ASN A 249 -3.68 19.63 65.66
C ASN A 249 -3.69 21.18 65.49
N ASN A 250 -4.69 21.73 64.83
CA ASN A 250 -4.83 23.11 64.36
C ASN A 250 -3.77 23.62 63.39
N ARG A 251 -3.03 22.70 62.74
CA ARG A 251 -2.09 23.01 61.66
C ARG A 251 -2.66 22.54 60.32
N ILE A 252 -2.80 23.46 59.40
CA ILE A 252 -3.22 23.17 58.02
C ILE A 252 -1.97 22.80 57.19
N ILE A 253 -1.97 21.60 56.60
CA ILE A 253 -0.91 21.14 55.74
C ILE A 253 -1.42 21.26 54.29
N ARG A 254 -0.71 22.04 53.48
CA ARG A 254 -1.02 22.31 52.08
C ARG A 254 -0.14 21.47 51.16
N LEU A 255 -0.48 21.42 49.87
CA LEU A 255 0.35 20.75 48.87
C LEU A 255 1.74 21.39 48.80
N SER A 256 1.86 22.71 48.94
CA SER A 256 3.14 23.43 48.95
C SER A 256 4.09 22.98 50.07
N ASP A 257 3.58 22.42 51.17
CA ASP A 257 4.41 21.91 52.28
C ASP A 257 5.08 20.56 51.91
N ILE A 258 4.44 19.76 51.09
CA ILE A 258 4.85 18.39 50.71
C ILE A 258 5.29 18.24 49.25
N GLY A 259 5.16 19.29 48.45
CA GLY A 259 5.46 19.22 47.04
C GLY A 259 5.23 20.51 46.28
N GLN A 260 5.00 20.43 45.00
CA GLN A 260 4.75 21.60 44.16
C GLN A 260 3.79 21.21 43.02
N ALA A 261 2.80 22.07 42.78
CA ALA A 261 2.00 22.01 41.56
C ALA A 261 2.58 22.93 40.49
N GLU A 262 2.66 22.46 39.31
CA GLU A 262 3.04 23.24 38.11
C GLU A 262 2.19 22.88 36.88
N LEU A 263 1.98 23.83 36.00
CA LEU A 263 1.37 23.58 34.69
C LEU A 263 2.44 23.04 33.75
N GLY A 264 2.36 21.80 33.35
CA GLY A 264 3.36 21.13 32.56
C GLY A 264 2.76 20.23 31.48
N ALA A 265 3.63 19.48 30.79
CA ALA A 265 3.17 18.53 29.77
C ALA A 265 2.66 17.23 30.39
N ARG A 266 1.58 16.67 29.83
CA ARG A 266 1.09 15.32 30.16
C ARG A 266 2.14 14.27 29.85
N ASP A 267 2.70 14.29 28.62
CA ASP A 267 3.77 13.40 28.20
C ASP A 267 5.12 14.11 28.16
N LEU A 268 6.03 13.66 29.01
CA LEU A 268 7.38 14.19 29.12
C LEU A 268 8.39 13.43 28.26
N LYS A 269 8.00 12.25 27.69
CA LYS A 269 8.91 11.30 27.06
C LYS A 269 8.73 11.21 25.54
N SER A 270 8.26 12.27 24.92
CA SER A 270 8.18 12.40 23.47
C SER A 270 8.71 13.75 23.01
N TYR A 271 9.18 13.83 21.79
CA TYR A 271 9.70 15.06 21.24
C TYR A 271 9.79 14.98 19.72
N MET A 272 9.60 16.10 19.03
CA MET A 272 9.73 16.24 17.59
C MET A 272 10.48 17.52 17.24
N LYS A 273 11.41 17.41 16.28
CA LYS A 273 12.11 18.53 15.65
C LYS A 273 12.03 18.40 14.14
N MET A 274 12.10 19.52 13.44
CA MET A 274 12.32 19.57 12.00
C MET A 274 13.42 20.61 11.70
N ASN A 275 14.42 20.21 10.94
CA ASN A 275 15.59 21.05 10.63
C ASN A 275 16.22 21.69 11.88
N GLY A 276 16.32 20.93 12.97
CA GLY A 276 16.88 21.39 14.25
C GLY A 276 15.94 22.20 15.14
N VAL A 277 14.78 22.66 14.65
CA VAL A 277 13.80 23.46 15.39
C VAL A 277 12.74 22.56 16.03
N PRO A 278 12.44 22.72 17.35
CA PRO A 278 11.31 22.01 17.97
C PRO A 278 9.99 22.38 17.31
N MET A 279 9.25 21.38 16.86
CA MET A 279 7.99 21.55 16.14
C MET A 279 6.99 20.46 16.50
N ILE A 280 5.73 20.68 16.17
CA ILE A 280 4.69 19.65 16.17
C ILE A 280 4.21 19.44 14.74
N GLY A 281 3.75 18.24 14.41
CA GLY A 281 3.25 17.89 13.09
C GLY A 281 1.74 17.66 13.08
N ILE A 282 1.01 18.44 12.30
CA ILE A 282 -0.42 18.23 12.06
C ILE A 282 -0.54 17.35 10.83
N VAL A 283 -1.12 16.19 11.02
CA VAL A 283 -1.18 15.12 10.03
C VAL A 283 -2.61 14.94 9.57
N VAL A 284 -2.84 15.01 8.27
CA VAL A 284 -4.16 14.85 7.65
C VAL A 284 -4.32 13.44 7.12
N ILE A 285 -5.37 12.75 7.59
CA ILE A 285 -5.71 11.38 7.22
C ILE A 285 -7.01 11.41 6.42
N PRO A 286 -7.03 10.90 5.17
CA PRO A 286 -8.21 10.90 4.32
C PRO A 286 -9.23 9.84 4.71
N GLN A 287 -10.49 10.01 4.29
CA GLN A 287 -11.48 8.94 4.33
C GLN A 287 -11.19 7.89 3.24
N PRO A 288 -11.64 6.64 3.42
CA PRO A 288 -11.61 5.64 2.37
C PRO A 288 -12.28 6.15 1.09
N GLY A 289 -11.60 6.00 -0.03
CA GLY A 289 -12.17 6.44 -1.31
C GLY A 289 -12.03 7.93 -1.65
N ALA A 290 -11.47 8.73 -0.76
CA ALA A 290 -11.31 10.18 -0.94
C ALA A 290 -10.37 10.56 -2.08
N ASN A 291 -10.54 11.77 -2.62
CA ASN A 291 -9.59 12.38 -3.54
C ASN A 291 -8.45 13.05 -2.76
N HIS A 292 -7.28 12.43 -2.76
CA HIS A 292 -6.12 12.93 -2.00
C HIS A 292 -5.63 14.30 -2.50
N ILE A 293 -5.77 14.57 -3.79
CA ILE A 293 -5.32 15.83 -4.39
C ILE A 293 -6.23 16.99 -3.95
N ASP A 294 -7.54 16.80 -3.97
CA ASP A 294 -8.50 17.84 -3.59
C ASP A 294 -8.38 18.18 -2.09
N ILE A 295 -8.16 17.16 -1.25
CA ILE A 295 -7.90 17.38 0.18
C ILE A 295 -6.63 18.21 0.38
N ALA A 296 -5.53 17.86 -0.30
CA ALA A 296 -4.28 18.62 -0.17
C ALA A 296 -4.42 20.07 -0.65
N ASP A 297 -5.09 20.29 -1.78
CA ASP A 297 -5.34 21.65 -2.30
C ASP A 297 -6.18 22.48 -1.33
N GLU A 298 -7.18 21.87 -0.70
CA GLU A 298 -8.00 22.54 0.31
C GLU A 298 -7.19 22.80 1.61
N VAL A 299 -6.28 21.88 2.00
CA VAL A 299 -5.35 22.13 3.11
C VAL A 299 -4.45 23.32 2.80
N TYR A 300 -3.84 23.37 1.61
CA TYR A 300 -3.01 24.51 1.21
C TYR A 300 -3.80 25.82 1.26
N ARG A 301 -5.00 25.83 0.68
CA ARG A 301 -5.87 27.00 0.67
C ARG A 301 -6.22 27.48 2.09
N ARG A 302 -6.58 26.57 2.99
CA ARG A 302 -6.91 26.89 4.39
C ARG A 302 -5.69 27.37 5.16
N MET A 303 -4.52 26.72 4.99
CA MET A 303 -3.30 27.16 5.66
C MET A 303 -2.89 28.59 5.26
N GLU A 304 -3.04 28.98 4.00
CA GLU A 304 -2.78 30.36 3.56
C GLU A 304 -3.77 31.37 4.19
N ILE A 305 -5.01 30.98 4.42
CA ILE A 305 -5.99 31.82 5.12
C ILE A 305 -5.61 31.91 6.61
N MET A 306 -5.36 30.77 7.27
CA MET A 306 -5.02 30.71 8.70
C MET A 306 -3.70 31.39 9.04
N LYS A 307 -2.79 31.52 8.08
CA LYS A 307 -1.53 32.27 8.26
C LYS A 307 -1.75 33.68 8.80
N LYS A 308 -2.90 34.29 8.49
CA LYS A 308 -3.24 35.63 8.98
C LYS A 308 -3.73 35.63 10.42
N ASP A 309 -4.26 34.50 10.86
CA ASP A 309 -4.80 34.30 12.22
C ASP A 309 -3.76 33.72 13.19
N LEU A 310 -2.67 33.16 12.66
CA LEU A 310 -1.56 32.66 13.47
C LEU A 310 -0.71 33.83 13.99
N PRO A 311 -0.17 33.74 15.21
CA PRO A 311 0.79 34.71 15.75
C PRO A 311 2.00 34.85 14.81
N GLU A 312 2.54 36.06 14.67
CA GLU A 312 3.66 36.37 13.76
C GLU A 312 4.93 35.52 14.00
N ASP A 313 5.11 35.04 15.21
CA ASP A 313 6.25 34.20 15.64
C ASP A 313 6.05 32.71 15.33
N VAL A 314 4.85 32.30 14.92
CA VAL A 314 4.52 30.91 14.58
C VAL A 314 4.71 30.69 13.09
N THR A 315 5.61 29.77 12.76
CA THR A 315 5.91 29.38 11.38
C THR A 315 5.37 27.99 11.08
N TYR A 316 4.98 27.75 9.81
CA TYR A 316 4.62 26.42 9.36
C TYR A 316 5.38 26.02 8.11
N GLN A 317 5.62 24.71 7.96
CA GLN A 317 6.27 24.09 6.80
C GLN A 317 5.61 22.73 6.51
N TYR A 318 5.66 22.30 5.27
CA TYR A 318 5.21 20.95 4.91
C TYR A 318 6.37 19.98 5.07
N SER A 319 6.26 19.04 6.02
CA SER A 319 7.33 18.06 6.28
C SER A 319 7.33 16.96 5.22
N PHE A 320 6.15 16.48 4.86
CA PHE A 320 5.98 15.61 3.72
C PHE A 320 4.61 15.82 3.07
N ASP A 321 4.55 15.53 1.78
CA ASP A 321 3.34 15.58 0.97
C ASP A 321 3.36 14.45 -0.07
N ASN A 322 2.58 13.41 0.18
CA ASN A 322 2.47 12.27 -0.72
C ASN A 322 1.74 12.65 -2.03
N THR A 323 0.98 13.74 -2.04
CA THR A 323 0.27 14.17 -3.26
C THR A 323 1.20 14.73 -4.32
N LYS A 324 2.40 15.22 -3.96
CA LYS A 324 3.44 15.61 -4.92
C LYS A 324 3.79 14.42 -5.83
N PHE A 325 4.09 13.26 -5.21
CA PHE A 325 4.38 12.02 -5.93
C PHE A 325 3.20 11.55 -6.80
N ILE A 326 1.96 11.61 -6.26
CA ILE A 326 0.75 11.24 -7.01
C ILE A 326 0.59 12.12 -8.25
N ARG A 327 0.71 13.45 -8.10
CA ARG A 327 0.62 14.41 -9.21
C ARG A 327 1.69 14.18 -10.26
N ALA A 328 2.94 14.02 -9.83
CA ALA A 328 4.06 13.77 -10.71
C ALA A 328 3.88 12.45 -11.48
N SER A 329 3.57 11.35 -10.79
CA SER A 329 3.33 10.04 -11.40
C SER A 329 2.20 10.07 -12.44
N ILE A 330 1.05 10.71 -12.12
CA ILE A 330 -0.07 10.83 -13.05
C ILE A 330 0.31 11.70 -14.26
N ASN A 331 1.05 12.79 -14.05
CA ASN A 331 1.48 13.66 -15.16
C ASN A 331 2.47 12.94 -16.07
N GLU A 332 3.40 12.16 -15.53
CA GLU A 332 4.33 11.34 -16.32
C GLU A 332 3.57 10.27 -17.12
N VAL A 333 2.55 9.64 -16.55
CA VAL A 333 1.72 8.68 -17.28
C VAL A 333 0.92 9.38 -18.39
N LYS A 334 0.37 10.58 -18.14
CA LYS A 334 -0.29 11.38 -19.19
C LYS A 334 0.67 11.70 -20.33
N SER A 335 1.91 12.11 -20.05
CA SER A 335 2.95 12.34 -21.06
C SER A 335 3.21 11.07 -21.87
N THR A 336 3.35 9.92 -21.18
CA THR A 336 3.53 8.61 -21.81
C THR A 336 2.38 8.25 -22.77
N VAL A 337 1.11 8.58 -22.42
CA VAL A 337 -0.05 8.38 -23.31
C VAL A 337 0.10 9.22 -24.59
N TYR A 338 0.48 10.49 -24.47
CA TYR A 338 0.67 11.36 -25.65
C TYR A 338 1.82 10.88 -26.53
N GLU A 339 2.95 10.50 -25.94
CA GLU A 339 4.11 9.96 -26.69
C GLU A 339 3.74 8.66 -27.43
N ALA A 340 3.09 7.73 -26.73
CA ALA A 340 2.61 6.49 -27.32
C ALA A 340 1.62 6.76 -28.48
N PHE A 341 0.70 7.69 -28.30
CA PHE A 341 -0.27 8.06 -29.33
C PHE A 341 0.42 8.62 -30.59
N VAL A 342 1.37 9.52 -30.43
CA VAL A 342 2.13 10.09 -31.54
C VAL A 342 2.94 9.02 -32.26
N LEU A 343 3.64 8.15 -31.53
CA LEU A 343 4.44 7.06 -32.12
C LEU A 343 3.55 6.08 -32.93
N VAL A 344 2.39 5.72 -32.39
CA VAL A 344 1.44 4.86 -33.08
C VAL A 344 0.95 5.51 -34.38
N ILE A 345 0.61 6.79 -34.38
CA ILE A 345 0.22 7.51 -35.60
C ILE A 345 1.33 7.50 -36.65
N ILE A 346 2.57 7.76 -36.24
CA ILE A 346 3.74 7.75 -37.14
C ILE A 346 3.90 6.38 -37.80
N ILE A 347 3.80 5.30 -37.03
CA ILE A 347 3.95 3.94 -37.56
C ILE A 347 2.84 3.57 -38.51
N ILE A 348 1.59 3.86 -38.12
CA ILE A 348 0.45 3.59 -39.02
C ILE A 348 0.63 4.35 -40.34
N PHE A 349 1.08 5.61 -40.26
CA PHE A 349 1.36 6.41 -41.46
C PHE A 349 2.49 5.82 -42.32
N LEU A 350 3.57 5.33 -41.69
CA LEU A 350 4.69 4.71 -42.41
C LEU A 350 4.23 3.44 -43.21
N PHE A 351 3.35 2.64 -42.62
CA PHE A 351 2.84 1.43 -43.28
C PHE A 351 1.73 1.72 -44.29
N LEU A 352 0.77 2.60 -43.97
CA LEU A 352 -0.37 2.94 -44.86
C LEU A 352 0.02 3.98 -45.92
N ARG A 353 1.01 4.84 -45.63
CA ARG A 353 1.60 5.82 -46.59
C ARG A 353 0.59 6.83 -47.17
N ASP A 354 -0.58 6.93 -46.51
CA ASP A 354 -1.62 7.88 -46.84
C ASP A 354 -2.27 8.46 -45.56
N TRP A 355 -2.26 9.76 -45.45
CA TRP A 355 -2.80 10.44 -44.27
C TRP A 355 -4.29 10.22 -44.03
N ARG A 356 -5.08 10.05 -45.14
CA ARG A 356 -6.52 9.79 -45.05
C ARG A 356 -6.81 8.37 -44.55
N VAL A 357 -6.03 7.42 -44.99
CA VAL A 357 -6.13 6.03 -44.57
C VAL A 357 -5.68 5.91 -43.10
N THR A 358 -4.64 6.68 -42.72
CA THR A 358 -4.11 6.72 -41.36
C THR A 358 -5.10 7.35 -40.39
N LEU A 359 -5.78 8.43 -40.78
CA LEU A 359 -6.71 9.13 -39.91
C LEU A 359 -7.85 8.24 -39.39
N VAL A 360 -8.30 7.29 -40.21
CA VAL A 360 -9.45 6.42 -39.89
C VAL A 360 -9.18 5.56 -38.64
N PRO A 361 -8.13 4.74 -38.56
CA PRO A 361 -7.83 3.99 -37.32
C PRO A 361 -7.40 4.89 -36.17
N CYS A 362 -6.71 6.00 -36.43
CA CYS A 362 -6.26 6.93 -35.37
C CYS A 362 -7.41 7.59 -34.60
N MET A 363 -8.56 7.79 -35.23
CA MET A 363 -9.74 8.37 -34.58
C MET A 363 -10.38 7.41 -33.55
N VAL A 364 -10.12 6.12 -33.64
CA VAL A 364 -10.65 5.12 -32.70
C VAL A 364 -9.94 5.19 -31.35
N ILE A 365 -8.66 5.57 -31.33
CA ILE A 365 -7.87 5.63 -30.08
C ILE A 365 -8.52 6.57 -29.07
N PRO A 366 -8.72 7.88 -29.36
CA PRO A 366 -9.33 8.78 -28.38
C PRO A 366 -10.75 8.36 -27.98
N VAL A 367 -11.54 7.78 -28.90
CA VAL A 367 -12.89 7.29 -28.59
C VAL A 367 -12.83 6.17 -27.53
N SER A 368 -11.89 5.24 -27.68
CA SER A 368 -11.75 4.10 -26.76
C SER A 368 -11.18 4.51 -25.41
N LEU A 369 -10.16 5.37 -25.42
CA LEU A 369 -9.51 5.83 -24.18
C LEU A 369 -10.45 6.73 -23.36
N ILE A 370 -11.14 7.66 -24.00
CA ILE A 370 -12.11 8.53 -23.29
C ILE A 370 -13.29 7.69 -22.81
N GLY A 371 -13.77 6.75 -23.62
CA GLY A 371 -14.85 5.84 -23.26
C GLY A 371 -14.51 4.96 -22.07
N ALA A 372 -13.22 4.60 -21.87
CA ALA A 372 -12.77 3.83 -20.73
C ALA A 372 -13.03 4.54 -19.39
N PHE A 373 -12.96 5.88 -19.33
CA PHE A 373 -13.30 6.62 -18.11
C PHE A 373 -14.78 6.47 -17.74
N PHE A 374 -15.68 6.27 -18.70
CA PHE A 374 -17.06 5.94 -18.39
C PHE A 374 -17.20 4.55 -17.76
N VAL A 375 -16.44 3.58 -18.26
CA VAL A 375 -16.40 2.24 -17.63
C VAL A 375 -15.88 2.32 -16.20
N MET A 376 -14.82 3.10 -15.98
CA MET A 376 -14.27 3.34 -14.63
C MET A 376 -15.33 3.96 -13.70
N TYR A 377 -16.06 4.97 -14.18
CA TYR A 377 -17.12 5.63 -13.42
C TYR A 377 -18.24 4.66 -13.01
N LEU A 378 -18.72 3.85 -13.97
CA LEU A 378 -19.75 2.85 -13.69
C LEU A 378 -19.29 1.76 -12.71
N ALA A 379 -18.01 1.42 -12.72
CA ALA A 379 -17.43 0.43 -11.83
C ALA A 379 -17.05 0.98 -10.45
N GLY A 380 -17.20 2.29 -10.21
CA GLY A 380 -16.82 2.95 -8.96
C GLY A 380 -15.31 3.02 -8.73
N PHE A 381 -14.51 3.08 -9.79
CA PHE A 381 -13.05 3.12 -9.75
C PHE A 381 -12.51 4.56 -9.61
N SER A 382 -11.19 4.67 -9.48
CA SER A 382 -10.49 5.94 -9.36
C SER A 382 -9.46 6.13 -10.48
N ILE A 383 -9.08 7.39 -10.73
CA ILE A 383 -7.87 7.69 -11.49
C ILE A 383 -6.68 7.44 -10.58
N ASN A 384 -5.88 6.43 -10.91
CA ASN A 384 -4.69 6.06 -10.15
C ASN A 384 -3.59 5.55 -11.09
N VAL A 385 -2.40 5.29 -10.55
CA VAL A 385 -1.25 4.86 -11.35
C VAL A 385 -1.57 3.61 -12.18
N LEU A 386 -2.30 2.63 -11.62
CA LEU A 386 -2.62 1.38 -12.31
C LEU A 386 -3.71 1.54 -13.38
N SER A 387 -4.77 2.31 -13.09
CA SER A 387 -5.81 2.58 -14.08
C SER A 387 -5.27 3.41 -15.25
N MET A 388 -4.38 4.36 -14.97
CA MET A 388 -3.71 5.14 -16.02
C MET A 388 -2.70 4.30 -16.81
N LEU A 389 -2.00 3.36 -16.17
CA LEU A 389 -1.14 2.38 -16.83
C LEU A 389 -1.95 1.49 -17.80
N ALA A 390 -3.17 1.10 -17.41
CA ALA A 390 -4.10 0.38 -18.29
C ALA A 390 -4.47 1.22 -19.52
N ILE A 391 -4.63 2.52 -19.37
CA ILE A 391 -4.91 3.45 -20.49
C ILE A 391 -3.72 3.56 -21.43
N VAL A 392 -2.48 3.73 -20.91
CA VAL A 392 -1.26 3.74 -21.75
C VAL A 392 -1.17 2.47 -22.60
N LEU A 393 -1.35 1.33 -21.95
CA LEU A 393 -1.32 0.04 -22.59
C LEU A 393 -2.39 -0.08 -23.69
N SER A 394 -3.58 0.42 -23.41
CA SER A 394 -4.70 0.39 -24.33
C SER A 394 -4.42 1.17 -25.62
N VAL A 395 -3.54 2.19 -25.62
CA VAL A 395 -3.18 2.94 -26.84
C VAL A 395 -2.72 2.01 -27.97
N GLY A 396 -1.83 1.05 -27.64
CA GLY A 396 -1.33 0.07 -28.61
C GLY A 396 -2.34 -1.01 -28.99
N LEU A 397 -3.22 -1.39 -28.02
CA LEU A 397 -4.16 -2.49 -28.19
C LEU A 397 -5.39 -2.12 -29.02
N VAL A 398 -5.94 -0.91 -28.77
CA VAL A 398 -7.24 -0.51 -29.33
C VAL A 398 -7.20 -0.16 -30.81
N VAL A 399 -6.05 0.18 -31.34
CA VAL A 399 -5.93 0.59 -32.74
C VAL A 399 -5.92 -0.59 -33.73
N ASP A 400 -5.55 -1.76 -33.26
CA ASP A 400 -5.28 -2.95 -34.11
C ASP A 400 -6.48 -3.40 -34.95
N ASP A 401 -7.67 -3.48 -34.34
CA ASP A 401 -8.89 -3.90 -35.01
C ASP A 401 -9.31 -2.88 -36.09
N ALA A 402 -9.15 -1.60 -35.77
CA ALA A 402 -9.41 -0.52 -36.72
C ALA A 402 -8.43 -0.51 -37.90
N ILE A 403 -7.16 -0.86 -37.66
CA ILE A 403 -6.13 -1.02 -38.72
C ILE A 403 -6.52 -2.11 -39.68
N VAL A 404 -6.81 -3.31 -39.17
CA VAL A 404 -7.17 -4.47 -40.01
C VAL A 404 -8.46 -4.19 -40.81
N MET A 405 -9.44 -3.53 -40.17
CA MET A 405 -10.68 -3.13 -40.84
C MET A 405 -10.40 -2.14 -41.97
N THR A 406 -9.65 -1.09 -41.69
CA THR A 406 -9.34 -0.05 -42.68
C THR A 406 -8.53 -0.59 -43.85
N GLU A 407 -7.54 -1.43 -43.59
CA GLU A 407 -6.70 -2.02 -44.60
C GLU A 407 -7.52 -2.92 -45.56
N ASN A 408 -8.38 -3.78 -45.00
CA ASN A 408 -9.20 -4.69 -45.82
C ASN A 408 -10.19 -3.91 -46.73
N ILE A 409 -10.76 -2.83 -46.23
CA ILE A 409 -11.62 -1.93 -47.04
C ILE A 409 -10.77 -1.23 -48.11
N TYR A 410 -9.61 -0.72 -47.78
CA TYR A 410 -8.73 0.04 -48.67
C TYR A 410 -8.21 -0.82 -49.85
N ILE A 411 -7.76 -2.06 -49.58
CA ILE A 411 -7.33 -3.00 -50.62
C ILE A 411 -8.43 -3.25 -51.66
N ARG A 412 -9.71 -3.32 -51.29
CA ARG A 412 -10.85 -3.48 -52.16
C ARG A 412 -11.14 -2.23 -53.00
N ILE A 413 -10.99 -1.06 -52.41
CA ILE A 413 -11.08 0.23 -53.11
C ILE A 413 -9.98 0.33 -54.19
N GLU A 414 -8.73 -0.08 -53.85
CA GLU A 414 -7.63 -0.12 -54.83
C GLU A 414 -7.89 -1.11 -56.00
N ARG A 415 -8.58 -2.25 -55.73
CA ARG A 415 -9.01 -3.21 -56.74
C ARG A 415 -10.16 -2.72 -57.61
N GLY A 416 -10.73 -1.54 -57.34
CA GLY A 416 -11.72 -0.88 -58.17
C GLY A 416 -13.16 -0.95 -57.70
N MET A 417 -13.43 -1.47 -56.49
CA MET A 417 -14.76 -1.41 -55.89
C MET A 417 -15.13 0.01 -55.48
N THR A 418 -16.41 0.33 -55.48
CA THR A 418 -16.88 1.60 -54.93
C THR A 418 -16.63 1.62 -53.41
N PRO A 419 -16.33 2.79 -52.78
CA PRO A 419 -16.06 2.85 -51.35
C PRO A 419 -17.15 2.23 -50.48
N LYS A 420 -18.41 2.33 -50.89
CA LYS A 420 -19.57 1.78 -50.17
C LYS A 420 -19.63 0.26 -50.28
N GLU A 421 -19.44 -0.31 -51.47
CA GLU A 421 -19.37 -1.77 -51.64
C GLU A 421 -18.16 -2.35 -50.93
N ALA A 422 -17.00 -1.74 -51.11
CA ALA A 422 -15.76 -2.15 -50.44
C ALA A 422 -15.92 -2.13 -48.92
N GLY A 423 -16.64 -1.13 -48.39
CA GLY A 423 -16.94 -1.04 -46.95
C GLY A 423 -17.83 -2.16 -46.43
N ILE A 424 -18.90 -2.51 -47.20
CA ILE A 424 -19.83 -3.58 -46.83
C ILE A 424 -19.17 -4.94 -46.90
N GLU A 425 -18.51 -5.26 -48.01
CA GLU A 425 -17.87 -6.56 -48.21
C GLU A 425 -16.62 -6.72 -47.34
N GLY A 426 -15.80 -5.67 -47.26
CA GLY A 426 -14.58 -5.69 -46.46
C GLY A 426 -14.86 -5.87 -44.97
N SER A 427 -15.88 -5.20 -44.45
CA SER A 427 -16.29 -5.35 -43.06
C SER A 427 -16.91 -6.72 -42.75
N LYS A 428 -17.65 -7.30 -43.70
CA LYS A 428 -18.28 -8.61 -43.55
C LYS A 428 -17.25 -9.74 -43.43
N GLU A 429 -16.16 -9.66 -44.18
CA GLU A 429 -15.11 -10.69 -44.19
C GLU A 429 -14.37 -10.82 -42.85
N ILE A 430 -14.10 -9.70 -42.22
CA ILE A 430 -13.31 -9.68 -40.97
C ILE A 430 -14.15 -9.49 -39.71
N PHE A 431 -15.47 -9.42 -39.84
CA PHE A 431 -16.38 -9.19 -38.72
C PHE A 431 -16.18 -10.19 -37.56
N PHE A 432 -16.19 -11.47 -37.90
CA PHE A 432 -15.99 -12.53 -36.90
C PHE A 432 -14.56 -12.57 -36.37
N ALA A 433 -13.56 -12.26 -37.18
CA ALA A 433 -12.18 -12.19 -36.73
C ALA A 433 -11.98 -11.10 -35.67
N VAL A 434 -12.57 -9.90 -35.86
CA VAL A 434 -12.53 -8.80 -34.89
C VAL A 434 -13.23 -9.18 -33.58
N ILE A 435 -14.42 -9.76 -33.65
CA ILE A 435 -15.13 -10.21 -32.45
C ILE A 435 -14.31 -11.25 -31.68
N SER A 436 -13.72 -12.19 -32.38
CA SER A 436 -12.92 -13.26 -31.82
C SER A 436 -11.68 -12.75 -31.11
N THR A 437 -10.93 -11.84 -31.74
CA THR A 437 -9.75 -11.23 -31.13
C THR A 437 -10.14 -10.43 -29.87
N THR A 438 -11.27 -9.75 -29.89
CA THR A 438 -11.80 -9.03 -28.74
C THR A 438 -12.14 -9.98 -27.60
N ILE A 439 -12.92 -11.05 -27.86
CA ILE A 439 -13.29 -12.03 -26.83
C ILE A 439 -12.05 -12.71 -26.25
N THR A 440 -11.07 -13.04 -27.09
CA THR A 440 -9.79 -13.63 -26.64
C THR A 440 -9.03 -12.68 -25.72
N LEU A 441 -8.94 -11.39 -26.05
CA LEU A 441 -8.30 -10.39 -25.19
C LEU A 441 -9.05 -10.22 -23.87
N VAL A 442 -10.38 -10.13 -23.89
CA VAL A 442 -11.21 -10.05 -22.68
C VAL A 442 -10.97 -11.28 -21.79
N ALA A 443 -10.91 -12.47 -22.37
CA ALA A 443 -10.67 -13.71 -21.63
C ALA A 443 -9.30 -13.77 -20.95
N VAL A 444 -8.28 -13.09 -21.46
CA VAL A 444 -6.96 -12.99 -20.82
C VAL A 444 -7.03 -12.14 -19.57
N PHE A 445 -7.77 -11.03 -19.62
CA PHE A 445 -7.87 -10.11 -18.49
C PHE A 445 -8.88 -10.56 -17.42
N PHE A 446 -9.86 -11.39 -17.79
CA PHE A 446 -10.90 -11.85 -16.89
C PHE A 446 -10.39 -12.59 -15.64
N PRO A 447 -9.39 -13.49 -15.69
CA PRO A 447 -8.84 -14.16 -14.54
C PRO A 447 -8.22 -13.21 -13.49
N ILE A 448 -7.67 -12.06 -13.94
CA ILE A 448 -7.05 -11.06 -13.05
C ILE A 448 -8.09 -10.45 -12.11
N VAL A 449 -9.37 -10.41 -12.51
CA VAL A 449 -10.46 -9.89 -11.66
C VAL A 449 -10.67 -10.74 -10.41
N PHE A 450 -10.31 -12.02 -10.43
CA PHE A 450 -10.45 -12.97 -9.31
C PHE A 450 -9.20 -13.13 -8.46
N MET A 451 -8.15 -12.35 -8.73
CA MET A 451 -6.93 -12.40 -7.93
C MET A 451 -7.19 -11.89 -6.52
N GLU A 452 -6.50 -12.49 -5.55
CA GLU A 452 -6.54 -12.14 -4.13
C GLU A 452 -5.26 -11.40 -3.69
N GLY A 453 -5.26 -10.90 -2.46
CA GLY A 453 -4.13 -10.16 -1.90
C GLY A 453 -3.80 -8.90 -2.73
N THR A 454 -2.52 -8.60 -2.87
CA THR A 454 -2.02 -7.46 -3.66
C THR A 454 -2.39 -7.57 -5.14
N GLY A 455 -2.63 -8.78 -5.67
CA GLY A 455 -3.12 -9.00 -7.03
C GLY A 455 -4.44 -8.30 -7.32
N ARG A 456 -5.27 -8.08 -6.30
CA ARG A 456 -6.55 -7.39 -6.40
C ARG A 456 -6.42 -5.92 -6.82
N LEU A 457 -5.29 -5.27 -6.57
CA LEU A 457 -5.00 -3.92 -7.07
C LEU A 457 -5.13 -3.84 -8.60
N PHE A 458 -4.85 -4.94 -9.30
CA PHE A 458 -4.93 -5.01 -10.77
C PHE A 458 -6.32 -5.33 -11.31
N ARG A 459 -7.33 -5.48 -10.46
CA ARG A 459 -8.72 -5.61 -10.89
C ARG A 459 -9.19 -4.39 -11.68
N GLU A 460 -8.89 -3.18 -11.18
CA GLU A 460 -9.21 -1.94 -11.89
C GLU A 460 -8.50 -1.89 -13.25
N PHE A 461 -7.20 -2.18 -13.27
CA PHE A 461 -6.40 -2.28 -14.48
C PHE A 461 -7.04 -3.21 -15.52
N SER A 462 -7.42 -4.43 -15.11
CA SER A 462 -8.03 -5.43 -15.97
C SER A 462 -9.35 -4.97 -16.59
N ILE A 463 -10.23 -4.38 -15.77
CA ILE A 463 -11.54 -3.90 -16.23
C ILE A 463 -11.39 -2.68 -17.16
N VAL A 464 -10.43 -1.79 -16.90
CA VAL A 464 -10.15 -0.62 -17.74
C VAL A 464 -9.64 -1.05 -19.11
N VAL A 465 -8.68 -1.98 -19.18
CA VAL A 465 -8.20 -2.53 -20.46
C VAL A 465 -9.33 -3.23 -21.20
N THR A 466 -10.08 -4.09 -20.52
CA THR A 466 -11.22 -4.82 -21.11
C THR A 466 -12.27 -3.86 -21.65
N GLY A 467 -12.64 -2.83 -20.90
CA GLY A 467 -13.57 -1.80 -21.32
C GLY A 467 -13.08 -1.03 -22.56
N SER A 468 -11.80 -0.63 -22.56
CA SER A 468 -11.17 0.04 -23.70
C SER A 468 -11.22 -0.81 -24.96
N VAL A 469 -10.89 -2.11 -24.83
CA VAL A 469 -10.88 -3.06 -25.97
C VAL A 469 -12.29 -3.30 -26.49
N ILE A 470 -13.30 -3.45 -25.64
CA ILE A 470 -14.70 -3.62 -26.05
C ILE A 470 -15.20 -2.38 -26.80
N ILE A 471 -14.92 -1.17 -26.27
CA ILE A 471 -15.31 0.09 -26.93
C ILE A 471 -14.58 0.24 -28.25
N SER A 472 -13.29 -0.13 -28.33
CA SER A 472 -12.51 -0.11 -29.55
C SER A 472 -13.09 -1.02 -30.62
N SER A 473 -13.40 -2.26 -30.26
CA SER A 473 -13.99 -3.22 -31.19
C SER A 473 -15.35 -2.73 -31.70
N PHE A 474 -16.16 -2.15 -30.82
CA PHE A 474 -17.42 -1.52 -31.22
C PHE A 474 -17.18 -0.38 -32.21
N ALA A 475 -16.21 0.51 -31.95
CA ALA A 475 -15.86 1.60 -32.86
C ALA A 475 -15.25 1.08 -34.17
N ALA A 476 -14.42 0.03 -34.12
CA ALA A 476 -13.85 -0.62 -35.30
C ALA A 476 -14.90 -1.27 -36.21
N LEU A 477 -15.99 -1.78 -35.60
CA LEU A 477 -17.11 -2.40 -36.37
C LEU A 477 -18.18 -1.39 -36.83
N THR A 478 -18.24 -0.20 -36.24
CA THR A 478 -19.27 0.81 -36.53
C THR A 478 -18.69 2.08 -37.17
N PHE A 479 -17.85 2.77 -36.42
CA PHE A 479 -17.31 4.09 -36.81
C PHE A 479 -16.26 3.97 -37.93
N THR A 480 -15.34 3.00 -37.81
CA THR A 480 -14.26 2.80 -38.78
C THR A 480 -14.79 2.49 -40.21
N PRO A 481 -15.71 1.52 -40.47
CA PRO A 481 -16.24 1.27 -41.79
C PRO A 481 -16.99 2.47 -42.37
N MET A 482 -17.75 3.16 -41.53
CA MET A 482 -18.48 4.36 -41.93
C MET A 482 -17.51 5.50 -42.34
N LEU A 483 -16.48 5.76 -41.53
CA LEU A 483 -15.49 6.78 -41.82
C LEU A 483 -14.64 6.42 -43.05
N ALA A 484 -14.24 5.17 -43.19
CA ALA A 484 -13.51 4.65 -44.33
C ALA A 484 -14.28 4.86 -45.66
N THR A 485 -15.58 4.57 -45.67
CA THR A 485 -16.39 4.80 -46.88
C THR A 485 -16.58 6.28 -47.28
N LYS A 486 -16.34 7.21 -46.34
CA LYS A 486 -16.45 8.67 -46.56
C LYS A 486 -15.13 9.32 -46.92
N LEU A 487 -14.01 8.84 -46.36
CA LEU A 487 -12.68 9.46 -46.50
C LEU A 487 -11.81 8.80 -47.57
N LEU A 488 -11.97 7.48 -47.80
CA LEU A 488 -11.10 6.76 -48.69
C LEU A 488 -11.58 6.85 -50.13
N VAL A 489 -10.66 7.18 -51.04
CA VAL A 489 -10.93 7.35 -52.45
C VAL A 489 -9.81 6.65 -53.27
N LYS A 490 -10.17 5.99 -54.39
CA LYS A 490 -9.18 5.43 -55.30
C LYS A 490 -8.28 6.52 -55.87
N ARG A 491 -6.98 6.37 -55.70
CA ARG A 491 -5.99 7.32 -56.25
C ARG A 491 -5.44 6.84 -57.57
N GLU A 492 -5.52 7.67 -58.57
CA GLU A 492 -4.93 7.42 -59.89
C GLU A 492 -3.41 7.61 -59.91
N LYS A 493 -2.88 8.49 -59.05
CA LYS A 493 -1.43 8.74 -58.97
C LYS A 493 -0.90 8.42 -57.58
N LYS A 494 0.05 7.48 -57.48
CA LYS A 494 0.76 7.15 -56.26
C LYS A 494 1.70 8.28 -55.84
N ASN A 495 1.68 8.69 -54.57
CA ASN A 495 2.54 9.73 -54.00
C ASN A 495 4.04 9.37 -54.13
N TRP A 496 4.92 10.38 -54.13
CA TRP A 496 6.38 10.21 -54.15
C TRP A 496 6.86 9.28 -53.02
N PHE A 497 6.37 9.45 -51.81
CA PHE A 497 6.71 8.63 -50.65
C PHE A 497 6.32 7.17 -50.84
N TYR A 498 5.15 6.89 -51.41
CA TYR A 498 4.71 5.54 -51.75
C TYR A 498 5.65 4.88 -52.76
N ARG A 499 6.02 5.58 -53.81
CA ARG A 499 6.91 5.03 -54.86
C ARG A 499 8.32 4.76 -54.35
N LYS A 500 8.85 5.57 -53.41
CA LYS A 500 10.18 5.40 -52.85
C LYS A 500 10.26 4.24 -51.84
N THR A 501 9.16 3.98 -51.12
CA THR A 501 9.10 2.95 -50.04
C THR A 501 8.57 1.60 -50.56
N GLU A 502 7.89 1.52 -51.72
CA GLU A 502 7.33 0.27 -52.26
C GLU A 502 8.37 -0.82 -52.48
N PRO A 503 9.59 -0.54 -53.04
CA PRO A 503 10.60 -1.57 -53.21
C PRO A 503 11.05 -2.22 -51.91
N PHE A 504 11.01 -1.49 -50.81
CA PHE A 504 11.35 -2.02 -49.48
C PHE A 504 10.28 -3.04 -49.02
N PHE A 505 9.00 -2.71 -49.14
CA PHE A 505 7.90 -3.63 -48.77
C PHE A 505 7.79 -4.83 -49.68
N GLU A 506 8.01 -4.65 -50.98
CA GLU A 506 8.08 -5.79 -51.95
C GLU A 506 9.30 -6.69 -51.67
N GLY A 507 10.45 -6.10 -51.38
CA GLY A 507 11.65 -6.82 -50.99
C GLY A 507 11.46 -7.62 -49.71
N MET A 508 10.79 -7.03 -48.69
CA MET A 508 10.42 -7.70 -47.45
C MET A 508 9.45 -8.89 -47.70
N ASN A 509 8.43 -8.69 -48.49
CA ASN A 509 7.45 -9.74 -48.83
C ASN A 509 8.11 -10.90 -49.61
N ASN A 510 8.95 -10.60 -50.58
CA ASN A 510 9.66 -11.58 -51.37
C ASN A 510 10.73 -12.31 -50.55
N GLY A 511 11.43 -11.58 -49.64
CA GLY A 511 12.38 -12.15 -48.69
C GLY A 511 11.71 -13.13 -47.74
N TYR A 512 10.60 -12.72 -47.13
CA TYR A 512 9.83 -13.57 -46.23
C TYR A 512 9.29 -14.80 -46.94
N SER A 513 8.73 -14.65 -48.17
CA SER A 513 8.20 -15.79 -48.96
C SER A 513 9.28 -16.84 -49.21
N LYS A 514 10.51 -16.42 -49.58
CA LYS A 514 11.65 -17.33 -49.81
C LYS A 514 12.12 -18.00 -48.51
N LEU A 515 12.19 -17.26 -47.42
CA LEU A 515 12.59 -17.79 -46.12
C LEU A 515 11.55 -18.76 -45.56
N LEU A 516 10.24 -18.44 -45.67
CA LEU A 516 9.16 -19.30 -45.24
C LEU A 516 9.15 -20.63 -46.06
N GLU A 517 9.36 -20.58 -47.37
CA GLU A 517 9.43 -21.77 -48.21
C GLU A 517 10.58 -22.70 -47.78
N LYS A 518 11.78 -22.15 -47.56
CA LYS A 518 12.93 -22.91 -47.00
C LYS A 518 12.64 -23.48 -45.63
N PHE A 519 11.96 -22.73 -44.75
CA PHE A 519 11.60 -23.19 -43.43
C PHE A 519 10.55 -24.30 -43.46
N LEU A 520 9.56 -24.20 -44.33
CA LEU A 520 8.52 -25.23 -44.52
C LEU A 520 9.08 -26.52 -45.10
N GLN A 521 10.20 -26.49 -45.86
CA GLN A 521 10.92 -27.69 -46.28
C GLN A 521 11.58 -28.42 -45.12
N LYS A 522 12.05 -27.69 -44.11
CA LYS A 522 12.72 -28.22 -42.90
C LYS A 522 11.89 -27.94 -41.61
N ARG A 523 10.58 -28.19 -41.68
CA ARG A 523 9.61 -27.83 -40.62
C ARG A 523 9.88 -28.44 -39.24
N VAL A 524 10.80 -29.42 -39.11
CA VAL A 524 11.24 -29.96 -37.82
C VAL A 524 11.87 -28.87 -36.93
N TRP A 525 12.49 -27.85 -37.53
CA TRP A 525 13.06 -26.73 -36.79
C TRP A 525 12.02 -26.00 -35.94
N ALA A 526 10.75 -26.00 -36.31
CA ALA A 526 9.70 -25.38 -35.49
C ALA A 526 9.61 -26.05 -34.12
N TRP A 527 9.69 -27.40 -34.07
CA TRP A 527 9.70 -28.12 -32.79
C TRP A 527 11.00 -27.92 -32.02
N VAL A 528 12.14 -27.90 -32.68
CA VAL A 528 13.44 -27.65 -32.04
C VAL A 528 13.45 -26.29 -31.38
N ILE A 529 12.99 -25.23 -32.05
CA ILE A 529 12.91 -23.87 -31.50
C ILE A 529 11.93 -23.84 -30.31
N THR A 530 10.78 -24.48 -30.42
CA THR A 530 9.78 -24.51 -29.33
C THR A 530 10.32 -25.20 -28.08
N VAL A 531 10.97 -26.38 -28.25
CA VAL A 531 11.58 -27.11 -27.13
C VAL A 531 12.74 -26.32 -26.52
N PHE A 532 13.59 -25.72 -27.35
CA PHE A 532 14.65 -24.83 -26.88
C PHE A 532 14.12 -23.65 -26.05
N THR A 533 13.02 -23.02 -26.51
CA THR A 533 12.39 -21.91 -25.79
C THR A 533 11.82 -22.36 -24.45
N LEU A 534 11.21 -23.56 -24.37
CA LEU A 534 10.76 -24.14 -23.10
C LEU A 534 11.91 -24.37 -22.13
N GLY A 535 13.05 -24.90 -22.63
CA GLY A 535 14.28 -25.05 -21.82
C GLY A 535 14.83 -23.69 -21.35
N LEU A 536 14.80 -22.68 -22.22
CA LEU A 536 15.21 -21.33 -21.90
C LEU A 536 14.30 -20.69 -20.82
N ILE A 537 12.98 -20.90 -20.91
CA ILE A 537 12.03 -20.43 -19.90
C ILE A 537 12.39 -21.04 -18.53
N PHE A 538 12.60 -22.35 -18.46
CA PHE A 538 12.94 -23.03 -17.22
C PHE A 538 14.24 -22.48 -16.61
N PHE A 539 15.25 -22.25 -17.41
CA PHE A 539 16.52 -21.68 -16.96
C PHE A 539 16.37 -20.23 -16.47
N LEU A 540 15.73 -19.36 -17.26
CA LEU A 540 15.60 -17.94 -16.93
C LEU A 540 14.63 -17.70 -15.77
N TRP A 541 13.59 -18.53 -15.62
CA TRP A 541 12.65 -18.42 -14.50
C TRP A 541 13.35 -18.56 -13.15
N ASN A 542 14.34 -19.45 -13.07
CA ASN A 542 15.13 -19.64 -11.86
C ASN A 542 16.30 -18.65 -11.73
N ALA A 543 16.70 -18.01 -12.82
CA ALA A 543 17.82 -17.07 -12.83
C ALA A 543 17.41 -15.62 -12.54
N ILE A 544 16.13 -15.26 -12.75
CA ILE A 544 15.62 -13.91 -12.52
C ILE A 544 15.18 -13.78 -11.06
N PRO A 545 15.70 -12.79 -10.32
CA PRO A 545 15.28 -12.51 -8.95
C PRO A 545 13.78 -12.19 -8.87
N SER A 546 13.11 -12.60 -7.80
CA SER A 546 11.68 -12.39 -7.60
C SER A 546 11.42 -11.48 -6.40
N GLU A 547 10.64 -10.43 -6.60
CA GLU A 547 10.19 -9.51 -5.56
C GLU A 547 8.70 -9.20 -5.72
N MET A 548 8.09 -8.55 -4.73
CA MET A 548 6.68 -8.20 -4.80
C MET A 548 6.44 -7.07 -5.81
N ALA A 549 7.17 -5.96 -5.67
CA ALA A 549 7.18 -4.83 -6.59
C ALA A 549 8.52 -4.08 -6.46
N PRO A 550 9.01 -3.46 -7.53
CA PRO A 550 10.24 -2.66 -7.45
C PRO A 550 10.01 -1.43 -6.56
N LEU A 551 11.07 -1.03 -5.86
CA LEU A 551 11.05 0.21 -5.07
C LEU A 551 10.95 1.41 -6.00
N GLU A 552 10.10 2.36 -5.63
CA GLU A 552 9.93 3.64 -6.33
C GLU A 552 10.65 4.77 -5.60
N ASP A 553 11.20 5.71 -6.35
CA ASP A 553 11.78 6.91 -5.78
C ASP A 553 10.65 7.88 -5.41
N ARG A 554 10.43 8.03 -4.09
CA ARG A 554 9.39 8.89 -3.50
C ARG A 554 9.96 10.13 -2.84
N SER A 555 11.26 10.40 -3.06
CA SER A 555 12.00 11.48 -2.41
C SER A 555 11.93 11.42 -0.88
N ARG A 556 11.82 10.21 -0.29
CA ARG A 556 11.62 10.03 1.14
C ARG A 556 12.36 8.81 1.69
N ILE A 557 13.19 9.03 2.70
CA ILE A 557 13.94 7.99 3.42
C ILE A 557 13.61 8.09 4.90
N THR A 558 13.49 6.94 5.57
CA THR A 558 13.23 6.87 7.00
C THR A 558 14.33 6.09 7.69
N ILE A 559 14.90 6.63 8.76
CA ILE A 559 15.82 5.92 9.64
C ILE A 559 15.06 5.61 10.92
N ASN A 560 14.86 4.34 11.18
CA ASN A 560 14.25 3.87 12.43
C ASN A 560 15.35 3.48 13.41
N THR A 561 15.29 4.02 14.63
CA THR A 561 16.25 3.75 15.68
C THR A 561 15.55 3.06 16.85
N LYS A 562 16.15 2.01 17.37
CA LYS A 562 15.66 1.28 18.55
C LYS A 562 16.79 1.05 19.53
N GLY A 563 16.62 1.61 20.72
CA GLY A 563 17.60 1.47 21.82
C GLY A 563 17.60 0.07 22.43
N PRO A 564 18.61 -0.26 23.21
CA PRO A 564 18.55 -1.40 24.13
C PRO A 564 17.32 -1.32 25.03
N GLU A 565 16.78 -2.45 25.44
CA GLU A 565 15.58 -2.45 26.29
C GLU A 565 15.89 -1.83 27.66
N GLY A 566 15.01 -0.96 28.12
CA GLY A 566 15.15 -0.24 29.41
C GLY A 566 15.93 1.08 29.36
N VAL A 567 16.40 1.52 28.19
CA VAL A 567 17.05 2.83 28.06
C VAL A 567 16.09 3.96 28.30
N THR A 568 16.63 5.06 28.82
CA THR A 568 15.86 6.27 29.08
C THR A 568 15.49 7.00 27.77
N TYR A 569 14.50 7.87 27.90
CA TYR A 569 14.10 8.77 26.80
C TYR A 569 15.27 9.70 26.40
N GLU A 570 16.01 10.23 27.34
CA GLU A 570 17.14 11.14 27.12
C GLU A 570 18.24 10.46 26.30
N TYR A 571 18.58 9.21 26.65
CA TYR A 571 19.54 8.42 25.86
C TYR A 571 19.12 8.30 24.39
N MET A 572 17.84 8.01 24.14
CA MET A 572 17.34 7.88 22.76
C MET A 572 17.25 9.23 22.04
N ARG A 573 16.91 10.30 22.75
CA ARG A 573 16.93 11.66 22.21
C ARG A 573 18.33 12.03 21.74
N ASP A 574 19.33 11.90 22.60
CA ASP A 574 20.73 12.27 22.30
C ASP A 574 21.29 11.40 21.12
N TYR A 575 20.92 10.13 21.10
CA TYR A 575 21.28 9.24 19.99
C TYR A 575 20.58 9.61 18.68
N ALA A 576 19.28 9.90 18.70
CA ALA A 576 18.55 10.31 17.51
C ALA A 576 19.05 11.66 16.96
N GLU A 577 19.45 12.58 17.83
CA GLU A 577 20.11 13.84 17.43
C GLU A 577 21.47 13.61 16.76
N ASP A 578 22.29 12.65 17.25
CA ASP A 578 23.54 12.25 16.63
C ASP A 578 23.31 11.62 15.23
N ILE A 579 22.29 10.80 15.06
CA ILE A 579 21.90 10.26 13.75
C ILE A 579 21.40 11.39 12.83
N THR A 580 20.61 12.32 13.35
CA THR A 580 20.10 13.46 12.58
C THR A 580 21.23 14.34 12.06
N ALA A 581 22.18 14.67 12.92
CA ALA A 581 23.38 15.45 12.52
C ALA A 581 24.22 14.69 11.48
N THR A 582 24.31 13.37 11.60
CA THR A 582 24.99 12.53 10.59
C THR A 582 24.25 12.55 9.24
N ALA A 583 22.91 12.45 9.28
CA ALA A 583 22.09 12.51 8.07
C ALA A 583 22.19 13.89 7.38
N ASP A 584 22.15 14.96 8.17
CA ASP A 584 22.32 16.33 7.68
C ASP A 584 23.68 16.56 7.03
N SER A 585 24.76 16.00 7.61
CA SER A 585 26.10 16.09 7.04
C SER A 585 26.27 15.36 5.70
N ILE A 586 25.50 14.26 5.48
CA ILE A 586 25.51 13.49 4.23
C ILE A 586 24.61 14.17 3.18
N MET A 587 23.50 14.75 3.62
CA MET A 587 22.46 15.34 2.77
C MET A 587 22.11 16.78 3.20
N PRO A 588 23.07 17.74 3.08
CA PRO A 588 22.82 19.11 3.48
C PRO A 588 21.78 19.84 2.60
N ASP A 589 21.46 19.27 1.44
CA ASP A 589 20.49 19.81 0.50
C ASP A 589 19.11 19.12 0.59
N ALA A 590 18.86 18.33 1.65
CA ALA A 590 17.54 17.76 1.93
C ALA A 590 16.48 18.86 2.09
N GLU A 591 15.27 18.64 1.59
CA GLU A 591 14.15 19.59 1.76
C GLU A 591 13.77 19.72 3.25
N SER A 592 13.73 18.59 3.97
CA SER A 592 13.52 18.56 5.41
C SER A 592 14.06 17.30 6.07
N ILE A 593 14.53 17.44 7.31
CA ILE A 593 14.87 16.33 8.19
C ILE A 593 14.01 16.45 9.45
N THR A 594 13.09 15.51 9.62
CA THR A 594 12.17 15.45 10.75
C THR A 594 12.58 14.34 11.71
N THR A 595 12.89 14.69 12.95
CA THR A 595 13.27 13.75 14.01
C THR A 595 12.17 13.63 15.03
N ARG A 596 11.70 12.41 15.28
CA ARG A 596 10.70 12.07 16.30
C ARG A 596 11.31 11.05 17.25
N VAL A 597 11.17 11.30 18.54
CA VAL A 597 11.70 10.42 19.59
C VAL A 597 10.64 10.15 20.65
N TRP A 598 10.58 8.92 21.09
CA TRP A 598 9.77 8.48 22.23
C TRP A 598 10.56 7.44 23.04
N SER A 599 10.02 6.99 24.15
CA SER A 599 10.73 6.04 25.02
C SER A 599 11.23 4.81 24.25
N GLY A 600 12.54 4.59 24.24
CA GLY A 600 13.20 3.44 23.66
C GLY A 600 13.31 3.43 22.13
N SER A 601 12.76 4.42 21.42
CA SER A 601 12.75 4.44 19.96
C SER A 601 12.81 5.86 19.39
N GLY A 602 13.27 5.97 18.15
CA GLY A 602 13.25 7.21 17.38
C GLY A 602 13.03 6.93 15.90
N ASN A 603 12.55 7.93 15.20
CA ASN A 603 12.30 7.91 13.76
C ASN A 603 12.81 9.22 13.15
N ILE A 604 13.73 9.11 12.21
CA ILE A 604 14.26 10.24 11.48
C ILE A 604 13.79 10.10 10.04
N GLN A 605 13.01 11.05 9.58
CA GLN A 605 12.50 11.10 8.23
C GLN A 605 13.24 12.19 7.45
N ILE A 606 13.82 11.81 6.33
CA ILE A 606 14.52 12.70 5.40
C ILE A 606 13.63 12.82 4.17
N THR A 607 13.24 14.05 3.84
CA THR A 607 12.55 14.38 2.60
C THR A 607 13.58 15.01 1.66
N LEU A 608 13.79 14.38 0.52
CA LEU A 608 14.70 14.85 -0.53
C LEU A 608 13.98 15.87 -1.41
N LYS A 609 14.74 16.68 -2.12
CA LYS A 609 14.21 17.52 -3.19
C LYS A 609 13.54 16.66 -4.26
N ASP A 610 12.63 17.25 -5.03
CA ASP A 610 11.96 16.56 -6.13
C ASP A 610 13.00 15.95 -7.09
N LEU A 611 12.67 14.79 -7.69
CA LEU A 611 13.60 14.01 -8.53
C LEU A 611 14.18 14.85 -9.69
N LYS A 612 13.44 15.84 -10.17
CA LYS A 612 13.87 16.76 -11.24
C LYS A 612 14.96 17.76 -10.80
N ASP A 613 15.04 18.02 -9.50
CA ASP A 613 15.93 19.03 -8.91
C ASP A 613 17.20 18.42 -8.29
N ARG A 614 17.44 17.13 -8.50
CA ARG A 614 18.60 16.40 -7.98
C ARG A 614 19.18 15.41 -9.00
N ASN A 615 20.47 15.09 -8.85
CA ASN A 615 21.22 14.20 -9.76
C ASN A 615 21.52 12.83 -9.14
N TYR A 616 20.89 12.48 -8.02
CA TYR A 616 21.10 11.22 -7.30
C TYR A 616 19.72 10.59 -7.01
N SER A 617 19.68 9.26 -6.90
CA SER A 617 18.46 8.54 -6.56
C SER A 617 18.27 8.42 -5.04
N GLN A 618 17.02 8.20 -4.61
CA GLN A 618 16.72 7.84 -3.22
C GLN A 618 17.47 6.57 -2.80
N MET A 619 17.68 5.62 -3.71
CA MET A 619 18.36 4.35 -3.45
C MET A 619 19.84 4.58 -3.12
N ASP A 620 20.53 5.44 -3.88
CA ASP A 620 21.93 5.78 -3.65
C ASP A 620 22.14 6.42 -2.27
N VAL A 621 21.23 7.33 -1.90
CA VAL A 621 21.25 7.98 -0.59
C VAL A 621 20.97 6.99 0.53
N ALA A 622 19.98 6.12 0.36
CA ALA A 622 19.64 5.10 1.34
C ALA A 622 20.79 4.12 1.59
N GLU A 623 21.51 3.74 0.53
CA GLU A 623 22.71 2.90 0.64
C GLU A 623 23.84 3.59 1.41
N GLN A 624 24.12 4.85 1.09
CA GLN A 624 25.14 5.64 1.79
C GLN A 624 24.82 5.81 3.27
N LEU A 625 23.57 6.19 3.58
CA LEU A 625 23.08 6.32 4.95
C LEU A 625 23.16 5.00 5.70
N SER A 626 22.79 3.88 5.06
CA SER A 626 22.83 2.56 5.66
C SER A 626 24.26 2.17 6.09
N LYS A 627 25.27 2.41 5.23
CA LYS A 627 26.68 2.14 5.53
C LYS A 627 27.22 2.94 6.72
N VAL A 628 26.74 4.18 6.90
CA VAL A 628 27.18 5.04 7.99
C VAL A 628 26.43 4.75 9.28
N VAL A 629 25.12 4.60 9.21
CA VAL A 629 24.25 4.37 10.36
C VAL A 629 24.56 3.02 11.02
N GLN A 630 24.87 1.98 10.25
CA GLN A 630 25.25 0.67 10.80
C GLN A 630 26.54 0.69 11.64
N LYS A 631 27.44 1.65 11.41
CA LYS A 631 28.65 1.80 12.24
C LYS A 631 28.40 2.38 13.62
N LYS A 632 27.20 2.93 13.85
CA LYS A 632 26.80 3.50 15.14
C LYS A 632 26.18 2.43 16.02
N THR A 633 26.89 2.02 17.06
CA THR A 633 26.57 0.84 17.87
C THR A 633 25.77 1.11 19.16
N LYS A 634 25.56 2.40 19.53
CA LYS A 634 24.82 2.76 20.76
C LYS A 634 23.36 2.32 20.76
N ALA A 635 22.73 2.26 19.59
CA ALA A 635 21.39 1.72 19.38
C ALA A 635 21.32 1.05 18.00
N ARG A 636 20.34 0.18 17.81
CA ARG A 636 20.10 -0.42 16.49
C ARG A 636 19.37 0.58 15.60
N SER A 637 19.94 0.85 14.44
CA SER A 637 19.34 1.76 13.47
C SER A 637 19.36 1.15 12.10
N PHE A 638 18.27 1.32 11.36
CA PHE A 638 18.16 0.84 9.99
C PHE A 638 17.47 1.87 9.11
N VAL A 639 17.97 1.96 7.91
CA VAL A 639 17.43 2.82 6.86
C VAL A 639 16.33 2.06 6.14
N GLN A 640 15.17 2.66 6.04
CA GLN A 640 14.00 2.08 5.41
C GLN A 640 13.51 2.99 4.30
N GLN A 641 13.23 2.39 3.17
CA GLN A 641 12.50 3.01 2.06
C GLN A 641 11.06 2.53 2.09
N GLN A 642 10.13 3.35 1.64
CA GLN A 642 8.73 2.99 1.58
C GLN A 642 8.53 1.97 0.46
N SER A 643 7.93 0.81 0.76
CA SER A 643 7.56 -0.16 -0.26
C SER A 643 6.47 0.38 -1.18
N THR A 644 6.45 -0.10 -2.42
CA THR A 644 5.50 0.35 -3.45
C THR A 644 4.06 0.00 -3.08
N PHE A 645 3.85 -1.20 -2.53
CA PHE A 645 2.58 -1.64 -1.99
C PHE A 645 2.73 -1.91 -0.50
N GLY A 646 1.73 -1.57 0.33
CA GLY A 646 1.72 -1.96 1.74
C GLY A 646 1.94 -0.85 2.78
N GLY A 647 1.47 0.34 2.53
CA GLY A 647 1.41 1.53 3.39
C GLY A 647 1.84 1.41 4.87
N ARG A 648 0.91 1.20 5.80
CA ARG A 648 1.17 1.17 7.27
C ARG A 648 1.94 -0.05 7.79
N ARG A 649 2.06 -1.11 7.01
CA ARG A 649 2.73 -2.36 7.42
C ARG A 649 4.22 -2.39 7.08
N ALA A 650 4.82 -1.23 6.87
CA ALA A 650 6.23 -1.08 6.57
C ALA A 650 7.09 -1.67 7.68
N GLY A 651 7.69 -2.81 7.40
CA GLY A 651 8.63 -3.55 8.20
C GLY A 651 9.78 -4.05 7.33
N MET A 652 10.57 -4.95 7.85
CA MET A 652 11.51 -5.71 7.02
C MET A 652 10.71 -6.63 6.08
N PRO A 653 11.23 -6.95 4.88
CA PRO A 653 10.51 -7.74 3.87
C PRO A 653 10.14 -9.14 4.36
N ILE A 654 10.96 -9.75 5.21
CA ILE A 654 10.65 -11.02 5.84
C ILE A 654 10.03 -10.77 7.21
N GLN A 655 8.83 -11.29 7.41
CA GLN A 655 8.10 -11.26 8.69
C GLN A 655 7.51 -12.64 8.98
N TYR A 656 8.22 -13.39 9.82
CA TYR A 656 7.94 -14.78 10.15
C TYR A 656 7.45 -14.91 11.59
N VAL A 657 6.23 -15.39 11.78
CA VAL A 657 5.59 -15.51 13.10
C VAL A 657 5.77 -16.92 13.64
N ILE A 658 6.36 -17.03 14.82
CA ILE A 658 6.48 -18.28 15.58
C ILE A 658 5.48 -18.22 16.72
N GLN A 659 4.59 -19.20 16.78
CA GLN A 659 3.53 -19.31 17.77
C GLN A 659 3.79 -20.48 18.71
N ALA A 660 3.54 -20.27 20.00
CA ALA A 660 3.66 -21.32 21.01
C ALA A 660 2.48 -21.31 21.98
N THR A 661 2.35 -22.35 22.75
CA THR A 661 1.30 -22.49 23.78
C THR A 661 1.56 -21.61 25.01
N ASN A 662 2.82 -21.35 25.30
CA ASN A 662 3.25 -20.51 26.42
C ASN A 662 4.55 -19.73 26.09
N ILE A 663 4.84 -18.73 26.89
CA ILE A 663 5.97 -17.81 26.66
C ILE A 663 7.32 -18.46 26.97
N GLU A 664 7.38 -19.43 27.91
CA GLU A 664 8.61 -20.09 28.32
C GLU A 664 9.18 -20.95 27.18
N LYS A 665 8.32 -21.49 26.30
CA LYS A 665 8.78 -22.21 25.11
C LYS A 665 9.46 -21.25 24.13
N LEU A 666 8.89 -20.06 23.91
CA LEU A 666 9.48 -19.04 23.05
C LEU A 666 10.80 -18.54 23.63
N GLU A 667 10.88 -18.33 24.95
CA GLU A 667 12.10 -17.90 25.63
C GLU A 667 13.29 -18.84 25.37
N LYS A 668 13.02 -20.15 25.34
CA LYS A 668 14.07 -21.17 25.08
C LYS A 668 14.45 -21.29 23.61
N VAL A 669 13.48 -21.20 22.70
CA VAL A 669 13.68 -21.47 21.27
C VAL A 669 14.20 -20.26 20.51
N LEU A 670 13.73 -19.03 20.84
CA LEU A 670 14.08 -17.83 20.10
C LEU A 670 15.59 -17.55 20.01
N PRO A 671 16.41 -17.72 21.06
CA PRO A 671 17.85 -17.52 20.94
C PRO A 671 18.49 -18.48 19.92
N ILE A 672 18.05 -19.75 19.90
CA ILE A 672 18.57 -20.79 18.99
C ILE A 672 18.15 -20.44 17.55
N PHE A 673 16.88 -20.11 17.37
CA PHE A 673 16.34 -19.71 16.06
C PHE A 673 17.05 -18.49 15.49
N MET A 674 17.20 -17.43 16.29
CA MET A 674 17.88 -16.20 15.89
C MET A 674 19.36 -16.41 15.59
N ALA A 675 20.06 -17.30 16.30
CA ALA A 675 21.45 -17.64 15.99
C ALA A 675 21.56 -18.22 14.56
N LYS A 676 20.67 -19.16 14.19
CA LYS A 676 20.62 -19.73 12.84
C LYS A 676 20.26 -18.68 11.77
N VAL A 677 19.36 -17.75 12.08
CA VAL A 677 19.02 -16.65 11.17
C VAL A 677 20.22 -15.76 10.94
N TYR A 678 20.99 -15.41 11.99
CA TYR A 678 22.18 -14.57 11.85
C TYR A 678 23.33 -15.27 11.09
N GLU A 679 23.44 -16.58 11.17
CA GLU A 679 24.43 -17.37 10.42
C GLU A 679 24.08 -17.52 8.93
N ASN A 680 22.83 -17.34 8.56
CA ASN A 680 22.36 -17.56 7.19
C ASN A 680 22.71 -16.37 6.28
N PRO A 681 23.47 -16.56 5.20
CA PRO A 681 23.93 -15.49 4.32
C PRO A 681 22.79 -14.83 3.50
N THR A 682 21.59 -15.37 3.51
CA THR A 682 20.42 -14.79 2.85
C THR A 682 19.96 -13.52 3.56
N PHE A 683 20.26 -13.36 4.85
CA PHE A 683 19.82 -12.24 5.65
C PHE A 683 20.97 -11.28 5.95
N GLN A 684 20.75 -9.98 5.68
CA GLN A 684 21.70 -8.94 6.04
C GLN A 684 21.56 -8.53 7.51
N MET A 685 20.33 -8.51 8.01
CA MET A 685 20.01 -8.21 9.40
C MET A 685 18.72 -8.91 9.80
N ALA A 686 18.60 -9.23 11.08
CA ALA A 686 17.36 -9.76 11.63
C ALA A 686 17.09 -9.19 13.03
N ASP A 687 15.83 -9.10 13.40
CA ASP A 687 15.38 -8.77 14.75
C ASP A 687 14.12 -9.57 15.11
N VAL A 688 13.91 -9.79 16.39
CA VAL A 688 12.69 -10.40 16.91
C VAL A 688 11.99 -9.39 17.81
N ASN A 689 10.66 -9.31 17.68
CA ASN A 689 9.87 -8.36 18.47
C ASN A 689 9.79 -8.75 19.96
N LEU A 690 9.71 -10.05 20.28
CA LEU A 690 9.68 -10.55 21.65
C LEU A 690 11.12 -10.68 22.20
N LYS A 691 11.44 -9.88 23.21
CA LYS A 691 12.77 -9.82 23.83
C LYS A 691 12.65 -10.01 25.34
N PHE A 692 13.50 -10.83 25.91
CA PHE A 692 13.56 -11.11 27.35
C PHE A 692 14.76 -10.36 27.96
N SER A 693 14.80 -9.03 27.80
CA SER A 693 15.99 -8.26 28.15
C SER A 693 15.72 -6.93 28.85
N LYS A 694 14.45 -6.57 29.11
CA LYS A 694 14.13 -5.35 29.85
C LYS A 694 14.38 -5.56 31.35
N PRO A 695 15.22 -4.75 32.00
CA PRO A 695 15.38 -4.78 33.46
C PRO A 695 14.06 -4.48 34.15
N GLU A 696 13.71 -5.26 35.16
CA GLU A 696 12.50 -5.12 35.97
C GLU A 696 12.81 -5.25 37.45
N ALA A 697 12.24 -4.35 38.22
CA ALA A 697 12.26 -4.43 39.70
C ALA A 697 10.96 -5.11 40.16
N ARG A 698 11.05 -6.30 40.69
CA ARG A 698 9.92 -7.08 41.21
C ARG A 698 9.75 -6.84 42.67
N ILE A 699 8.55 -6.44 43.12
CA ILE A 699 8.18 -6.14 44.47
C ILE A 699 7.36 -7.31 45.03
N GLY A 700 7.98 -8.15 45.84
CA GLY A 700 7.31 -9.19 46.61
C GLY A 700 6.74 -8.59 47.91
N ILE A 701 5.44 -8.77 48.17
CA ILE A 701 4.82 -8.28 49.40
C ILE A 701 4.89 -9.35 50.48
N ASN A 702 5.50 -9.03 51.64
CA ASN A 702 5.49 -9.92 52.77
C ASN A 702 4.14 -9.77 53.52
N ARG A 703 3.19 -10.65 53.20
CA ARG A 703 1.81 -10.59 53.70
C ARG A 703 1.73 -10.74 55.23
N ASP A 704 2.58 -11.56 55.81
CA ASP A 704 2.58 -11.81 57.25
C ASP A 704 3.05 -10.54 58.00
N LYS A 705 4.15 -9.96 57.57
CA LYS A 705 4.64 -8.68 58.17
C LYS A 705 3.63 -7.57 57.95
N ALA A 706 3.06 -7.44 56.73
CA ALA A 706 2.09 -6.41 56.45
C ALA A 706 0.86 -6.53 57.37
N ASN A 707 0.36 -7.73 57.60
CA ASN A 707 -0.77 -7.99 58.47
C ASN A 707 -0.46 -7.67 59.94
N VAL A 708 0.72 -8.07 60.45
CA VAL A 708 1.17 -7.74 61.80
C VAL A 708 1.29 -6.22 62.00
N MET A 709 1.76 -5.50 61.01
CA MET A 709 1.88 -4.03 61.05
C MET A 709 0.57 -3.29 60.73
N GLY A 710 -0.55 -4.00 60.48
CA GLY A 710 -1.86 -3.42 60.19
C GLY A 710 -1.95 -2.74 58.82
N VAL A 711 -1.19 -3.23 57.83
CA VAL A 711 -1.21 -2.71 56.46
C VAL A 711 -1.73 -3.80 55.50
N ASN A 712 -2.67 -3.46 54.65
CA ASN A 712 -3.16 -4.39 53.66
C ASN A 712 -2.46 -4.28 52.28
N THR A 713 -2.53 -5.31 51.46
CA THR A 713 -1.87 -5.37 50.14
C THR A 713 -2.35 -4.25 49.22
N ARG A 714 -3.63 -3.85 49.36
CA ARG A 714 -4.22 -2.81 48.51
C ARG A 714 -3.58 -1.45 48.77
N ASP A 715 -3.35 -1.12 50.01
CA ASP A 715 -2.74 0.17 50.42
C ASP A 715 -1.30 0.26 49.93
N ILE A 716 -0.54 -0.86 49.97
CA ILE A 716 0.80 -0.95 49.38
C ILE A 716 0.74 -0.67 47.88
N ALA A 717 -0.13 -1.38 47.18
CA ALA A 717 -0.25 -1.26 45.74
C ALA A 717 -0.70 0.16 45.29
N GLN A 718 -1.68 0.73 45.96
CA GLN A 718 -2.18 2.10 45.69
C GLN A 718 -1.14 3.18 45.99
N THR A 719 -0.37 3.03 47.08
CA THR A 719 0.72 3.97 47.39
C THR A 719 1.79 3.96 46.29
N LEU A 720 2.18 2.80 45.80
CA LEU A 720 3.11 2.68 44.66
C LEU A 720 2.50 3.23 43.35
N GLN A 721 1.24 2.93 43.11
CA GLN A 721 0.50 3.39 41.91
C GLN A 721 0.45 4.93 41.87
N TYR A 722 -0.02 5.61 42.89
CA TYR A 722 -0.14 7.06 42.88
C TYR A 722 1.20 7.78 43.10
N GLY A 723 2.21 7.08 43.61
CA GLY A 723 3.55 7.66 43.81
C GLY A 723 4.43 7.54 42.55
N LEU A 724 4.34 6.43 41.80
CA LEU A 724 5.35 6.10 40.80
C LEU A 724 4.81 6.01 39.35
N SER A 725 3.51 5.73 39.18
CA SER A 725 3.00 5.43 37.84
C SER A 725 2.55 6.63 37.02
N GLY A 726 2.54 7.83 37.57
CA GLY A 726 1.98 9.00 36.91
C GLY A 726 0.47 8.87 36.68
N GLN A 727 -0.23 8.24 37.64
CA GLN A 727 -1.66 8.03 37.57
C GLN A 727 -2.43 9.34 37.63
N ARG A 728 -3.49 9.42 36.83
CA ARG A 728 -4.43 10.54 36.85
C ARG A 728 -5.13 10.62 38.21
N MET A 729 -4.99 11.79 38.89
CA MET A 729 -5.64 12.07 40.14
C MET A 729 -6.97 12.81 40.04
N GLY A 730 -7.26 13.42 38.88
CA GLY A 730 -8.47 14.18 38.63
C GLY A 730 -8.39 14.94 37.31
N TYR A 731 -9.27 15.91 37.16
CA TYR A 731 -9.30 16.82 36.02
C TYR A 731 -9.41 18.28 36.51
N PHE A 732 -8.87 19.19 35.70
CA PHE A 732 -9.08 20.63 35.87
C PHE A 732 -9.48 21.24 34.53
N TYR A 733 -10.03 22.44 34.53
CA TYR A 733 -10.46 23.13 33.35
C TYR A 733 -9.65 24.39 33.12
N MET A 734 -9.20 24.58 31.87
CA MET A 734 -8.46 25.77 31.45
C MET A 734 -8.87 26.04 29.97
N ASN A 735 -9.15 27.33 29.66
CA ASN A 735 -9.54 27.75 28.29
C ASN A 735 -10.72 26.96 27.69
N GLY A 736 -11.70 26.56 28.55
CA GLY A 736 -12.88 25.80 28.11
C GLY A 736 -12.63 24.32 27.82
N LYS A 737 -11.41 23.82 28.05
CA LYS A 737 -11.03 22.42 27.88
C LYS A 737 -10.70 21.74 29.20
N GLN A 738 -10.90 20.42 29.21
CA GLN A 738 -10.62 19.56 30.37
C GLN A 738 -9.22 18.95 30.23
N TYR A 739 -8.40 19.12 31.27
CA TYR A 739 -7.05 18.58 31.33
C TYR A 739 -6.86 17.71 32.58
N GLU A 740 -5.87 16.82 32.54
CA GLU A 740 -5.61 15.86 33.62
C GLU A 740 -4.77 16.47 34.72
N ILE A 741 -5.05 16.08 35.97
CA ILE A 741 -4.20 16.29 37.14
C ILE A 741 -3.39 15.03 37.37
N ILE A 742 -2.08 15.11 37.33
CA ILE A 742 -1.17 13.96 37.44
C ILE A 742 -0.26 14.15 38.64
N GLY A 743 -0.36 13.25 39.60
CA GLY A 743 0.52 13.22 40.76
C GLY A 743 1.65 12.19 40.59
N GLU A 744 2.82 12.57 40.98
CA GLU A 744 4.01 11.74 40.85
C GLU A 744 5.11 12.18 41.83
N ILE A 745 5.86 11.19 42.35
CA ILE A 745 7.06 11.50 43.15
C ILE A 745 8.11 12.17 42.27
N ASN A 746 8.77 13.19 42.74
CA ASN A 746 9.80 13.90 41.99
C ASN A 746 10.87 12.95 41.48
N ARG A 747 11.29 13.11 40.23
CA ARG A 747 12.23 12.21 39.52
C ARG A 747 13.55 12.05 40.30
N GLN A 748 14.04 13.07 40.94
CA GLN A 748 15.28 13.03 41.74
C GLN A 748 15.22 12.09 42.96
N GLN A 749 14.01 11.81 43.43
CA GLN A 749 13.73 10.98 44.61
C GLN A 749 13.19 9.57 44.24
N ARG A 750 13.28 9.19 42.93
CA ARG A 750 12.91 7.86 42.42
C ARG A 750 13.83 7.38 41.29
N ASN A 751 15.08 7.80 41.34
CA ASN A 751 16.05 7.47 40.28
C ASN A 751 16.86 6.20 40.57
N LYS A 752 16.76 5.64 41.79
CA LYS A 752 17.42 4.41 42.22
C LYS A 752 16.43 3.47 42.92
N PRO A 753 16.61 2.14 42.82
CA PRO A 753 15.77 1.17 43.54
C PRO A 753 15.70 1.42 45.06
N VAL A 754 16.79 1.91 45.65
CA VAL A 754 16.86 2.25 47.09
C VAL A 754 15.89 3.37 47.49
N ASP A 755 15.47 4.20 46.56
CA ASP A 755 14.57 5.34 46.82
C ASP A 755 13.16 4.88 47.24
N LEU A 756 12.79 3.62 46.92
CA LEU A 756 11.55 3.01 47.41
C LEU A 756 11.52 2.94 48.95
N LYS A 757 12.66 2.94 49.62
CA LYS A 757 12.76 3.02 51.09
C LYS A 757 12.27 4.33 51.66
N SER A 758 12.25 5.40 50.89
CA SER A 758 11.75 6.72 51.32
C SER A 758 10.22 6.84 51.27
N ILE A 759 9.54 5.84 50.74
CA ILE A 759 8.08 5.81 50.66
C ILE A 759 7.51 5.23 51.95
N TYR A 760 6.52 5.87 52.48
CA TYR A 760 5.82 5.45 53.70
C TYR A 760 4.36 5.19 53.41
N ILE A 761 3.79 4.29 54.19
CA ILE A 761 2.38 3.90 54.10
C ILE A 761 1.75 4.02 55.49
N ARG A 762 0.49 4.40 55.57
CA ARG A 762 -0.21 4.51 56.84
C ARG A 762 -0.85 3.16 57.16
N ASN A 763 -0.66 2.69 58.40
CA ASN A 763 -1.34 1.52 58.94
C ASN A 763 -2.75 1.83 59.45
N SER A 764 -3.48 0.79 59.84
CA SER A 764 -4.83 0.93 60.45
C SER A 764 -4.87 1.74 61.75
N SER A 765 -3.75 1.85 62.48
CA SER A 765 -3.61 2.65 63.70
C SER A 765 -3.22 4.12 63.43
N GLY A 766 -2.98 4.49 62.14
CA GLY A 766 -2.59 5.85 61.74
C GLY A 766 -1.08 6.11 61.77
N GLU A 767 -0.25 5.11 62.05
CA GLU A 767 1.21 5.22 62.08
C GLU A 767 1.82 5.07 60.68
N MET A 768 2.94 5.75 60.46
CA MET A 768 3.66 5.69 59.18
C MET A 768 4.67 4.54 59.18
N ILE A 769 4.45 3.55 58.36
CA ILE A 769 5.32 2.37 58.16
C ILE A 769 6.13 2.54 56.89
N GLN A 770 7.44 2.38 57.00
CA GLN A 770 8.36 2.46 55.89
C GLN A 770 8.13 1.26 54.94
N MET A 771 8.05 1.50 53.65
CA MET A 771 7.70 0.50 52.63
C MET A 771 8.70 -0.69 52.61
N ASP A 772 9.99 -0.43 52.87
CA ASP A 772 11.03 -1.46 52.89
C ASP A 772 10.80 -2.57 53.96
N ASN A 773 10.02 -2.27 55.00
CA ASN A 773 9.65 -3.27 56.01
C ASN A 773 8.59 -4.28 55.49
N LEU A 774 7.85 -3.89 54.47
CA LEU A 774 6.69 -4.62 53.99
C LEU A 774 6.96 -5.37 52.68
N ILE A 775 8.01 -4.97 51.95
CA ILE A 775 8.32 -5.47 50.62
C ILE A 775 9.72 -6.09 50.54
N GLN A 776 9.86 -7.00 49.58
CA GLN A 776 11.15 -7.53 49.17
C GLN A 776 11.36 -7.16 47.69
N LEU A 777 12.45 -6.42 47.44
CA LEU A 777 12.81 -6.02 46.10
C LEU A 777 13.75 -7.07 45.47
N THR A 778 13.43 -7.57 44.32
CA THR A 778 14.28 -8.46 43.51
C THR A 778 14.42 -7.85 42.13
N GLU A 779 15.63 -7.87 41.59
CA GLU A 779 15.86 -7.46 40.18
C GLU A 779 15.73 -8.70 39.26
N GLY A 780 15.14 -8.49 38.13
CA GLY A 780 14.92 -9.52 37.11
C GLY A 780 14.89 -8.92 35.71
N ILE A 781 14.58 -9.76 34.75
CA ILE A 781 14.34 -9.34 33.37
C ILE A 781 12.92 -9.77 32.96
N ALA A 782 12.28 -8.95 32.14
CA ALA A 782 10.95 -9.22 31.61
C ALA A 782 10.85 -8.78 30.14
N PRO A 783 9.94 -9.34 29.37
CA PRO A 783 9.65 -8.82 28.04
C PRO A 783 8.96 -7.44 28.16
N PRO A 784 9.42 -6.44 27.41
CA PRO A 784 8.81 -5.10 27.43
C PRO A 784 7.41 -5.08 26.82
N GLN A 785 7.16 -6.01 25.91
CA GLN A 785 5.90 -6.20 25.20
C GLN A 785 5.64 -7.67 24.99
N LEU A 786 4.38 -8.07 25.08
CA LEU A 786 3.90 -9.41 24.78
C LEU A 786 3.05 -9.36 23.53
N TYR A 787 3.21 -10.40 22.69
CA TYR A 787 2.56 -10.48 21.40
C TYR A 787 1.76 -11.77 21.29
N ARG A 788 0.59 -11.66 20.71
CA ARG A 788 -0.26 -12.83 20.40
C ARG A 788 -0.70 -12.76 18.94
N TYR A 789 -0.79 -13.91 18.33
CA TYR A 789 -1.30 -14.06 16.97
C TYR A 789 -2.28 -15.24 16.94
N ASN A 790 -3.52 -14.97 16.51
CA ASN A 790 -4.62 -15.94 16.56
C ASN A 790 -4.75 -16.63 17.92
N ARG A 791 -4.64 -15.81 19.01
CA ARG A 791 -4.75 -16.22 20.43
C ARG A 791 -3.59 -17.04 20.98
N PHE A 792 -2.58 -17.38 20.18
CA PHE A 792 -1.35 -18.01 20.67
C PHE A 792 -0.32 -16.94 21.03
N VAL A 793 0.46 -17.21 22.05
CA VAL A 793 1.63 -16.37 22.33
C VAL A 793 2.56 -16.46 21.13
N ALA A 794 3.04 -15.35 20.65
CA ALA A 794 3.76 -15.30 19.38
C ALA A 794 4.98 -14.40 19.44
N ALA A 795 5.98 -14.73 18.63
CA ALA A 795 7.10 -13.86 18.32
C ALA A 795 7.21 -13.70 16.81
N THR A 796 7.42 -12.48 16.36
CA THR A 796 7.65 -12.19 14.93
C THR A 796 9.13 -11.94 14.72
N VAL A 797 9.76 -12.80 13.94
CA VAL A 797 11.11 -12.62 13.42
C VAL A 797 11.03 -11.80 12.15
N SER A 798 11.67 -10.64 12.14
CA SER A 798 11.76 -9.76 10.99
C SER A 798 13.19 -9.76 10.45
N ALA A 799 13.38 -9.92 9.15
CA ALA A 799 14.70 -9.93 8.54
C ALA A 799 14.75 -9.11 7.25
N GLY A 800 15.86 -8.40 7.09
CA GLY A 800 16.25 -7.75 5.85
C GLY A 800 17.07 -8.71 5.00
N LEU A 801 16.89 -8.65 3.69
CA LEU A 801 17.57 -9.53 2.74
C LEU A 801 18.97 -9.00 2.42
N ALA A 802 19.92 -9.91 2.17
CA ALA A 802 21.22 -9.57 1.65
C ALA A 802 21.10 -9.08 0.19
N GLU A 803 22.09 -8.35 -0.28
CA GLU A 803 22.11 -7.81 -1.65
C GLU A 803 21.95 -8.94 -2.68
N GLY A 804 21.05 -8.75 -3.64
CA GLY A 804 20.71 -9.74 -4.67
C GLY A 804 19.81 -10.90 -4.20
N LYS A 805 19.39 -10.93 -2.94
CA LYS A 805 18.47 -11.94 -2.41
C LYS A 805 17.02 -11.49 -2.47
N THR A 806 16.11 -12.45 -2.60
CA THR A 806 14.68 -12.22 -2.83
C THR A 806 13.83 -12.61 -1.63
N ILE A 807 12.59 -12.09 -1.57
CA ILE A 807 11.62 -12.46 -0.51
C ILE A 807 11.36 -13.98 -0.54
N GLY A 808 11.24 -14.56 -1.74
CA GLY A 808 11.05 -16.02 -1.89
C GLY A 808 12.18 -16.82 -1.25
N GLU A 809 13.45 -16.50 -1.62
CA GLU A 809 14.63 -17.17 -1.02
C GLU A 809 14.69 -16.96 0.51
N GLY A 810 14.33 -15.76 0.97
CA GLY A 810 14.27 -15.45 2.40
C GLY A 810 13.23 -16.29 3.15
N LEU A 811 12.05 -16.47 2.57
CA LEU A 811 11.00 -17.31 3.16
C LEU A 811 11.39 -18.80 3.17
N ASP A 812 11.98 -19.29 2.08
CA ASP A 812 12.45 -20.67 2.00
C ASP A 812 13.57 -20.92 3.03
N ALA A 813 14.46 -19.96 3.24
CA ALA A 813 15.48 -20.03 4.27
C ALA A 813 14.87 -20.03 5.68
N MET A 814 13.84 -19.22 5.95
CA MET A 814 13.13 -19.24 7.24
C MET A 814 12.40 -20.56 7.47
N ASP A 815 11.73 -21.10 6.46
CA ASP A 815 11.03 -22.39 6.53
C ASP A 815 12.05 -23.54 6.79
N ALA A 816 13.23 -23.49 6.18
CA ALA A 816 14.31 -24.46 6.44
C ALA A 816 14.81 -24.37 7.90
N ILE A 817 15.07 -23.17 8.41
CA ILE A 817 15.47 -22.96 9.80
C ILE A 817 14.36 -23.41 10.76
N ALA A 818 13.10 -23.10 10.43
CA ALA A 818 11.95 -23.51 11.24
C ALA A 818 11.84 -25.04 11.32
N SER A 819 12.02 -25.75 10.23
CA SER A 819 12.00 -27.24 10.21
C SER A 819 13.15 -27.87 10.98
N GLU A 820 14.29 -27.17 11.13
CA GLU A 820 15.45 -27.66 11.91
C GLU A 820 15.29 -27.40 13.41
N VAL A 821 14.73 -26.25 13.80
CA VAL A 821 14.74 -25.73 15.18
C VAL A 821 13.43 -25.96 15.92
N LEU A 822 12.30 -25.91 15.23
CA LEU A 822 10.98 -25.98 15.84
C LEU A 822 10.45 -27.43 15.84
N ASP A 823 9.87 -27.86 16.95
CA ASP A 823 9.14 -29.12 17.06
C ASP A 823 7.65 -28.95 16.70
N GLU A 824 6.89 -30.05 16.67
CA GLU A 824 5.46 -30.07 16.31
C GLU A 824 4.55 -29.26 17.26
N THR A 825 5.05 -28.78 18.40
CA THR A 825 4.29 -27.97 19.36
C THR A 825 4.26 -26.49 19.01
N PHE A 826 5.12 -26.07 18.07
CA PHE A 826 5.13 -24.73 17.53
C PHE A 826 4.32 -24.67 16.23
N ARG A 827 3.80 -23.50 15.96
CA ARG A 827 3.14 -23.17 14.67
C ARG A 827 3.84 -21.99 14.06
N THR A 828 3.85 -21.95 12.74
CA THR A 828 4.40 -20.83 11.99
C THR A 828 3.31 -20.13 11.19
N ALA A 829 3.44 -18.85 11.03
CA ALA A 829 2.57 -18.03 10.20
C ALA A 829 3.37 -16.90 9.54
N LEU A 830 2.82 -16.29 8.52
CA LEU A 830 3.40 -15.12 7.87
C LEU A 830 2.56 -13.88 8.16
N THR A 831 3.20 -12.73 8.22
CA THR A 831 2.53 -11.43 8.34
C THR A 831 3.21 -10.40 7.43
N GLY A 832 2.59 -9.22 7.25
CA GLY A 832 3.14 -8.16 6.42
C GLY A 832 3.41 -8.58 4.97
N GLU A 833 4.49 -8.05 4.38
CA GLU A 833 4.87 -8.32 2.99
C GLU A 833 5.08 -9.80 2.68
N SER A 834 5.59 -10.58 3.63
CA SER A 834 5.78 -12.02 3.47
C SER A 834 4.48 -12.77 3.20
N LYS A 835 3.41 -12.42 3.92
CA LYS A 835 2.06 -13.00 3.72
C LYS A 835 1.50 -12.60 2.37
N GLU A 836 1.56 -11.31 2.05
CA GLU A 836 1.08 -10.76 0.78
C GLU A 836 1.81 -11.37 -0.42
N TYR A 837 3.14 -11.52 -0.33
CA TYR A 837 3.94 -12.15 -1.37
C TYR A 837 3.50 -13.60 -1.64
N ARG A 838 3.32 -14.41 -0.60
CA ARG A 838 2.92 -15.83 -0.75
C ARG A 838 1.51 -15.99 -1.32
N GLU A 839 0.58 -15.17 -0.88
CA GLU A 839 -0.81 -15.16 -1.38
C GLU A 839 -0.89 -14.65 -2.83
N SER A 840 -0.19 -13.57 -3.16
CA SER A 840 -0.18 -13.01 -4.52
C SER A 840 0.48 -13.94 -5.52
N SER A 841 1.57 -14.59 -5.16
CA SER A 841 2.29 -15.52 -6.05
C SER A 841 1.42 -16.71 -6.46
N SER A 842 0.65 -17.28 -5.52
CA SER A 842 -0.28 -18.38 -5.84
C SER A 842 -1.44 -17.93 -6.72
N SER A 843 -2.00 -16.74 -6.47
CA SER A 843 -3.11 -16.17 -7.24
C SER A 843 -2.70 -15.84 -8.68
N LEU A 844 -1.48 -15.34 -8.89
CA LEU A 844 -0.96 -15.03 -10.24
C LEU A 844 -0.77 -16.29 -11.09
N MET A 845 -0.23 -17.37 -10.51
CA MET A 845 -0.09 -18.64 -11.19
C MET A 845 -1.46 -19.22 -11.58
N PHE A 846 -2.43 -19.15 -10.68
CA PHE A 846 -3.81 -19.54 -10.98
C PHE A 846 -4.40 -18.71 -12.12
N ALA A 847 -4.25 -17.38 -12.09
CA ALA A 847 -4.73 -16.49 -13.16
C ALA A 847 -4.09 -16.82 -14.51
N PHE A 848 -2.78 -17.10 -14.55
CA PHE A 848 -2.05 -17.48 -15.75
C PHE A 848 -2.59 -18.79 -16.36
N ILE A 849 -2.75 -19.84 -15.54
CA ILE A 849 -3.28 -21.13 -16.00
C ILE A 849 -4.72 -20.98 -16.47
N LEU A 850 -5.56 -20.26 -15.72
CA LEU A 850 -6.96 -20.03 -16.08
C LEU A 850 -7.07 -19.25 -17.40
N ALA A 851 -6.22 -18.24 -17.63
CA ALA A 851 -6.17 -17.50 -18.89
C ALA A 851 -5.84 -18.43 -20.07
N LEU A 852 -4.84 -19.32 -19.92
CA LEU A 852 -4.48 -20.29 -20.94
C LEU A 852 -5.66 -21.23 -21.28
N VAL A 853 -6.34 -21.75 -20.25
CA VAL A 853 -7.49 -22.65 -20.44
C VAL A 853 -8.65 -21.93 -21.13
N LEU A 854 -8.99 -20.72 -20.67
CA LEU A 854 -10.09 -19.94 -21.25
C LEU A 854 -9.83 -19.60 -22.72
N ILE A 855 -8.62 -19.16 -23.06
CA ILE A 855 -8.26 -18.85 -24.43
C ILE A 855 -8.34 -20.10 -25.31
N TYR A 856 -7.80 -21.23 -24.83
CA TYR A 856 -7.88 -22.49 -25.55
C TYR A 856 -9.33 -22.89 -25.85
N LEU A 857 -10.22 -22.80 -24.84
CA LEU A 857 -11.65 -23.15 -25.01
C LEU A 857 -12.38 -22.19 -25.95
N ILE A 858 -12.12 -20.89 -25.85
CA ILE A 858 -12.72 -19.89 -26.76
C ILE A 858 -12.27 -20.11 -28.19
N LEU A 859 -10.98 -20.34 -28.40
CA LEU A 859 -10.46 -20.65 -29.75
C LEU A 859 -10.99 -21.98 -30.27
N ALA A 860 -11.17 -22.99 -29.41
CA ALA A 860 -11.75 -24.27 -29.83
C ALA A 860 -13.20 -24.11 -30.27
N ALA A 861 -13.99 -23.32 -29.58
CA ALA A 861 -15.35 -22.98 -29.96
C ALA A 861 -15.38 -22.16 -31.26
N GLN A 862 -14.47 -21.21 -31.43
CA GLN A 862 -14.40 -20.37 -32.65
C GLN A 862 -14.04 -21.14 -33.91
N PHE A 863 -13.00 -22.00 -33.81
CA PHE A 863 -12.51 -22.75 -34.99
C PHE A 863 -13.24 -24.06 -35.19
N GLU A 864 -14.21 -24.43 -34.33
CA GLU A 864 -14.86 -25.75 -34.35
C GLU A 864 -13.84 -26.90 -34.44
N SER A 865 -12.71 -26.73 -33.72
CA SER A 865 -11.53 -27.61 -33.76
C SER A 865 -10.74 -27.54 -32.47
N PHE A 866 -10.40 -28.68 -31.88
CA PHE A 866 -9.46 -28.75 -30.75
C PHE A 866 -7.99 -28.72 -31.19
N LYS A 867 -7.68 -28.88 -32.48
CA LYS A 867 -6.32 -28.92 -33.02
C LYS A 867 -5.78 -27.52 -33.36
N ASP A 868 -6.60 -26.68 -33.96
CA ASP A 868 -6.21 -25.36 -34.43
C ASP A 868 -5.83 -24.41 -33.25
N PRO A 869 -6.57 -24.39 -32.09
CA PRO A 869 -6.15 -23.66 -30.92
C PRO A 869 -4.78 -24.06 -30.37
N PHE A 870 -4.46 -25.36 -30.43
CA PHE A 870 -3.15 -25.83 -29.97
C PHE A 870 -2.00 -25.24 -30.79
N VAL A 871 -2.18 -25.11 -32.10
CA VAL A 871 -1.20 -24.45 -32.99
C VAL A 871 -0.98 -23.00 -32.58
N ILE A 872 -2.06 -22.29 -32.22
CA ILE A 872 -2.02 -20.89 -31.84
C ILE A 872 -1.35 -20.76 -30.45
N MET A 873 -1.70 -21.60 -29.49
CA MET A 873 -1.16 -21.56 -28.14
C MET A 873 0.34 -21.83 -28.05
N LEU A 874 0.93 -22.49 -29.03
CA LEU A 874 2.40 -22.66 -29.10
C LEU A 874 3.16 -21.33 -29.30
N THR A 875 2.47 -20.25 -29.63
CA THR A 875 3.06 -18.91 -29.67
C THR A 875 3.31 -18.35 -28.29
N VAL A 876 2.58 -18.80 -27.26
CA VAL A 876 2.71 -18.31 -25.86
C VAL A 876 4.08 -18.60 -25.26
N PRO A 877 4.62 -19.83 -25.29
CA PRO A 877 5.98 -20.08 -24.83
C PRO A 877 7.03 -19.20 -25.50
N LEU A 878 6.87 -18.89 -26.79
CA LEU A 878 7.80 -18.02 -27.50
C LEU A 878 7.78 -16.59 -26.96
N ALA A 879 6.61 -16.10 -26.60
CA ALA A 879 6.44 -14.79 -25.99
C ALA A 879 6.99 -14.74 -24.57
N VAL A 880 6.69 -15.75 -23.75
CA VAL A 880 7.21 -15.83 -22.38
C VAL A 880 8.74 -15.92 -22.39
N GLY A 881 9.32 -16.76 -23.26
CA GLY A 881 10.77 -16.86 -23.41
C GLY A 881 11.41 -15.53 -23.84
N GLY A 882 10.77 -14.79 -24.75
CA GLY A 882 11.20 -13.46 -25.16
C GLY A 882 11.11 -12.43 -24.03
N ALA A 883 10.03 -12.44 -23.26
CA ALA A 883 9.85 -11.56 -22.10
C ALA A 883 10.93 -11.80 -21.04
N LEU A 884 11.14 -13.06 -20.63
CA LEU A 884 12.15 -13.43 -19.63
C LEU A 884 13.56 -13.07 -20.10
N MET A 885 13.87 -13.29 -21.39
CA MET A 885 15.15 -12.94 -21.96
C MET A 885 15.42 -11.42 -21.87
N PHE A 886 14.46 -10.59 -22.26
CA PHE A 886 14.60 -9.13 -22.18
C PHE A 886 14.68 -8.64 -20.73
N MET A 887 13.89 -9.23 -19.81
CA MET A 887 13.97 -8.94 -18.39
C MET A 887 15.36 -9.24 -17.83
N HIS A 888 15.89 -10.42 -18.13
CA HIS A 888 17.22 -10.82 -17.65
C HIS A 888 18.33 -9.89 -18.15
N PHE A 889 18.34 -9.55 -19.45
CA PHE A 889 19.35 -8.66 -20.01
C PHE A 889 19.27 -7.20 -19.53
N ASN A 890 18.07 -6.75 -19.14
CA ASN A 890 17.87 -5.39 -18.59
C ASN A 890 17.88 -5.36 -17.05
N GLY A 891 18.27 -6.45 -16.38
CA GLY A 891 18.35 -6.50 -14.92
C GLY A 891 17.01 -6.31 -14.21
N GLN A 892 15.89 -6.68 -14.86
CA GLN A 892 14.57 -6.57 -14.28
C GLN A 892 14.23 -7.80 -13.42
N THR A 893 13.44 -7.59 -12.38
CA THR A 893 12.98 -8.62 -11.47
C THR A 893 11.66 -9.24 -11.90
N MET A 894 11.39 -10.46 -11.44
CA MET A 894 10.08 -11.08 -11.54
C MET A 894 9.17 -10.49 -10.44
N ASN A 895 8.32 -9.55 -10.80
CA ASN A 895 7.43 -8.86 -9.89
C ASN A 895 6.00 -8.83 -10.45
N ILE A 896 5.04 -8.32 -9.69
CA ILE A 896 3.63 -8.33 -10.10
C ILE A 896 3.40 -7.59 -11.43
N TYR A 897 4.13 -6.52 -11.74
CA TYR A 897 4.01 -5.78 -13.00
C TYR A 897 4.51 -6.60 -14.19
N SER A 898 5.70 -7.21 -14.06
CA SER A 898 6.26 -8.07 -15.12
C SER A 898 5.42 -9.33 -15.34
N GLN A 899 4.88 -9.94 -14.28
CA GLN A 899 4.01 -11.11 -14.37
C GLN A 899 2.68 -10.80 -15.08
N ILE A 900 2.07 -9.65 -14.78
CA ILE A 900 0.87 -9.19 -15.50
C ILE A 900 1.19 -8.88 -16.97
N GLY A 901 2.36 -8.29 -17.23
CA GLY A 901 2.86 -8.13 -18.59
C GLY A 901 2.96 -9.47 -19.33
N ILE A 902 3.45 -10.52 -18.67
CA ILE A 902 3.51 -11.88 -19.25
C ILE A 902 2.12 -12.47 -19.48
N ILE A 903 1.18 -12.32 -18.54
CA ILE A 903 -0.21 -12.75 -18.72
C ILE A 903 -0.82 -12.07 -19.95
N MET A 904 -0.62 -10.77 -20.09
CA MET A 904 -1.13 -9.98 -21.19
C MET A 904 -0.58 -10.43 -22.56
N LEU A 905 0.69 -10.85 -22.61
CA LEU A 905 1.30 -11.38 -23.84
C LEU A 905 0.53 -12.57 -24.44
N ILE A 906 -0.14 -13.38 -23.60
CA ILE A 906 -0.92 -14.52 -24.07
C ILE A 906 -1.96 -14.05 -25.08
N GLY A 907 -2.70 -12.99 -24.77
CA GLY A 907 -3.73 -12.45 -25.66
C GLY A 907 -3.16 -11.72 -26.88
N LEU A 908 -2.10 -10.93 -26.67
CA LEU A 908 -1.47 -10.15 -27.74
C LEU A 908 -0.87 -11.01 -28.83
N VAL A 909 -0.19 -12.08 -28.44
CA VAL A 909 0.54 -12.94 -29.36
C VAL A 909 -0.39 -13.94 -30.03
N ALA A 910 -1.40 -14.44 -29.32
CA ALA A 910 -2.42 -15.31 -29.89
C ALA A 910 -3.13 -14.68 -31.11
N LYS A 911 -3.31 -13.36 -31.11
CA LYS A 911 -3.93 -12.61 -32.23
C LYS A 911 -3.22 -12.84 -33.57
N ASN A 912 -1.88 -12.81 -33.55
CA ASN A 912 -1.10 -13.04 -34.77
C ASN A 912 -1.33 -14.46 -35.33
N GLY A 913 -1.37 -15.45 -34.42
CA GLY A 913 -1.67 -16.83 -34.76
C GLY A 913 -3.11 -17.02 -35.27
N ILE A 914 -4.09 -16.38 -34.65
CA ILE A 914 -5.50 -16.40 -35.04
C ILE A 914 -5.65 -15.92 -36.49
N LEU A 915 -5.06 -14.77 -36.84
CA LEU A 915 -5.17 -14.17 -38.16
C LEU A 915 -4.57 -15.07 -39.25
N ILE A 916 -3.46 -15.76 -38.99
CA ILE A 916 -2.83 -16.68 -39.97
C ILE A 916 -3.69 -17.92 -40.12
N VAL A 917 -4.12 -18.56 -39.05
CA VAL A 917 -4.87 -19.82 -39.06
C VAL A 917 -6.25 -19.62 -39.65
N GLU A 918 -6.97 -18.56 -39.28
CA GLU A 918 -8.30 -18.23 -39.80
C GLU A 918 -8.27 -18.06 -41.33
N PHE A 919 -7.30 -17.29 -41.83
CA PHE A 919 -7.16 -17.03 -43.24
C PHE A 919 -6.75 -18.30 -44.05
N ALA A 920 -5.92 -19.16 -43.44
CA ALA A 920 -5.58 -20.44 -43.99
C ALA A 920 -6.79 -21.39 -44.07
N ASN A 921 -7.63 -21.39 -43.02
CA ASN A 921 -8.86 -22.16 -42.96
C ASN A 921 -9.87 -21.70 -44.05
N GLN A 922 -10.08 -20.38 -44.19
CA GLN A 922 -10.93 -19.81 -45.24
C GLN A 922 -10.47 -20.22 -46.67
N LYS A 923 -9.15 -20.22 -46.92
CA LYS A 923 -8.60 -20.69 -48.21
C LYS A 923 -8.79 -22.17 -48.43
N GLN A 924 -8.67 -23.01 -47.39
CA GLN A 924 -8.98 -24.44 -47.52
C GLN A 924 -10.47 -24.69 -47.82
N GLU A 925 -11.38 -23.88 -47.30
CA GLU A 925 -12.81 -23.96 -47.58
C GLU A 925 -13.16 -23.63 -49.03
N VAL A 926 -12.32 -22.82 -49.68
CA VAL A 926 -12.44 -22.55 -51.16
C VAL A 926 -11.80 -23.65 -52.01
N GLY A 927 -11.14 -24.65 -51.39
CA GLY A 927 -10.58 -25.81 -52.08
C GLY A 927 -9.07 -25.77 -52.32
N ILE A 928 -8.33 -24.84 -51.70
CA ILE A 928 -6.87 -24.75 -51.83
C ILE A 928 -6.21 -25.77 -50.91
N ASP A 929 -5.17 -26.46 -51.41
CA ASP A 929 -4.38 -27.41 -50.61
C ASP A 929 -3.81 -26.79 -49.32
N LYS A 930 -3.76 -27.57 -48.25
CA LYS A 930 -3.35 -27.14 -46.89
C LYS A 930 -2.01 -26.43 -46.90
N LEU A 931 -0.98 -26.95 -47.57
CA LEU A 931 0.35 -26.37 -47.63
C LEU A 931 0.35 -25.02 -48.39
N THR A 932 -0.34 -24.98 -49.51
CA THR A 932 -0.49 -23.79 -50.34
C THR A 932 -1.34 -22.73 -49.59
N ALA A 933 -2.44 -23.16 -48.95
CA ALA A 933 -3.35 -22.29 -48.21
C ALA A 933 -2.61 -21.57 -47.07
N ILE A 934 -1.84 -22.27 -46.25
CA ILE A 934 -1.10 -21.66 -45.13
C ILE A 934 0.04 -20.77 -45.64
N ARG A 935 0.77 -21.14 -46.67
CA ARG A 935 1.81 -20.34 -47.32
C ARG A 935 1.25 -19.02 -47.84
N GLU A 936 0.18 -19.06 -48.62
CA GLU A 936 -0.45 -17.87 -49.15
C GLU A 936 -1.08 -17.00 -48.09
N ALA A 937 -1.71 -17.59 -47.06
CA ALA A 937 -2.28 -16.88 -45.92
C ALA A 937 -1.19 -16.11 -45.17
N SER A 938 -0.06 -16.76 -44.90
CA SER A 938 1.06 -16.14 -44.18
C SER A 938 1.67 -14.96 -44.94
N ILE A 939 1.86 -15.09 -46.23
CA ILE A 939 2.39 -14.03 -47.10
C ILE A 939 1.43 -12.84 -47.17
N GLN A 940 0.13 -13.10 -47.34
CA GLN A 940 -0.87 -12.03 -47.41
C GLN A 940 -1.07 -11.31 -46.11
N ARG A 941 -0.90 -11.99 -44.98
CA ARG A 941 -1.04 -11.42 -43.63
C ARG A 941 0.26 -10.85 -43.02
N LEU A 942 1.40 -10.97 -43.73
CA LEU A 942 2.69 -10.46 -43.27
C LEU A 942 2.61 -8.97 -42.92
N ARG A 943 2.14 -8.15 -43.86
CA ARG A 943 2.07 -6.68 -43.68
C ARG A 943 1.12 -6.24 -42.56
N PRO A 944 -0.14 -6.73 -42.47
CA PRO A 944 -1.03 -6.44 -41.35
C PRO A 944 -0.43 -6.83 -40.00
N ILE A 945 0.13 -8.05 -39.89
CA ILE A 945 0.73 -8.53 -38.63
C ILE A 945 1.91 -7.67 -38.21
N LEU A 946 2.81 -7.36 -39.14
CA LEU A 946 3.95 -6.48 -38.82
C LEU A 946 3.50 -5.07 -38.44
N MET A 947 2.49 -4.52 -39.14
CA MET A 947 1.97 -3.19 -38.84
C MET A 947 1.36 -3.12 -37.46
N THR A 948 0.53 -4.07 -37.09
CA THR A 948 -0.08 -4.11 -35.74
C THR A 948 0.97 -4.40 -34.67
N SER A 949 1.83 -5.41 -34.84
CA SER A 949 2.86 -5.75 -33.85
C SER A 949 3.87 -4.62 -33.62
N VAL A 950 4.35 -3.98 -34.70
CA VAL A 950 5.28 -2.85 -34.60
C VAL A 950 4.58 -1.63 -33.98
N SER A 951 3.32 -1.39 -34.32
CA SER A 951 2.52 -0.32 -33.72
C SER A 951 2.37 -0.51 -32.21
N THR A 952 2.04 -1.73 -31.78
CA THR A 952 1.92 -2.07 -30.35
C THR A 952 3.27 -1.98 -29.64
N ILE A 953 4.34 -2.55 -30.21
CA ILE A 953 5.69 -2.48 -29.63
C ILE A 953 6.13 -1.03 -29.45
N LEU A 954 6.04 -0.20 -30.50
CA LEU A 954 6.46 1.19 -30.43
C LEU A 954 5.54 2.06 -29.57
N GLY A 955 4.24 1.72 -29.49
CA GLY A 955 3.31 2.33 -28.55
C GLY A 955 3.65 2.05 -27.08
N LEU A 956 4.37 0.94 -26.80
CA LEU A 956 4.82 0.54 -25.47
C LEU A 956 6.28 0.92 -25.17
N ILE A 957 7.04 1.42 -26.15
CA ILE A 957 8.42 1.88 -25.94
C ILE A 957 8.49 2.98 -24.85
N PRO A 958 7.64 4.02 -24.86
CA PRO A 958 7.68 5.03 -23.80
C PRO A 958 7.45 4.43 -22.39
N LEU A 959 6.74 3.31 -22.29
CA LEU A 959 6.56 2.58 -21.03
C LEU A 959 7.83 1.81 -20.65
N ALA A 960 8.49 1.16 -21.59
CA ALA A 960 9.71 0.37 -21.35
C ALA A 960 10.93 1.24 -20.99
N PHE A 961 10.93 2.50 -21.41
CA PHE A 961 11.97 3.49 -21.13
C PHE A 961 11.42 4.67 -20.31
N ALA A 962 10.42 4.42 -19.48
CA ALA A 962 9.83 5.44 -18.65
C ALA A 962 10.90 6.07 -17.72
N THR A 963 10.78 7.36 -17.48
CA THR A 963 11.61 8.13 -16.55
C THR A 963 10.73 8.83 -15.53
N GLY A 964 11.32 9.40 -14.48
CA GLY A 964 10.59 10.14 -13.47
C GLY A 964 9.96 9.28 -12.38
N GLU A 965 9.06 9.86 -11.64
CA GLU A 965 8.42 9.22 -10.48
C GLU A 965 7.47 8.08 -10.89
N GLY A 966 7.51 6.96 -10.19
CA GLY A 966 6.73 5.76 -10.50
C GLY A 966 7.18 5.02 -11.76
N ALA A 967 8.43 5.20 -12.19
CA ALA A 967 8.94 4.61 -13.44
C ALA A 967 9.24 3.11 -13.34
N ASN A 968 9.72 2.62 -12.20
CA ASN A 968 10.25 1.25 -12.09
C ASN A 968 9.21 0.16 -12.37
N GLY A 969 8.00 0.31 -11.86
CA GLY A 969 6.90 -0.61 -12.16
C GLY A 969 6.50 -0.58 -13.64
N ARG A 970 6.49 0.62 -14.25
CA ARG A 970 6.20 0.82 -15.68
C ARG A 970 7.25 0.16 -16.56
N ILE A 971 8.53 0.34 -16.25
CA ILE A 971 9.66 -0.26 -16.96
C ILE A 971 9.58 -1.78 -16.92
N ALA A 972 9.34 -2.39 -15.76
CA ALA A 972 9.25 -3.84 -15.60
C ALA A 972 8.15 -4.44 -16.51
N MET A 973 6.96 -3.84 -16.53
CA MET A 973 5.87 -4.24 -17.42
C MET A 973 6.21 -3.98 -18.89
N GLY A 974 6.72 -2.79 -19.21
CA GLY A 974 7.05 -2.39 -20.59
C GLY A 974 8.08 -3.31 -21.23
N ILE A 975 9.18 -3.59 -20.52
CA ILE A 975 10.26 -4.47 -21.02
C ILE A 975 9.75 -5.90 -21.23
N SER A 976 8.95 -6.44 -20.30
CA SER A 976 8.40 -7.79 -20.45
C SER A 976 7.51 -7.91 -21.67
N VAL A 977 6.64 -6.92 -21.91
CA VAL A 977 5.72 -6.95 -23.06
C VAL A 977 6.44 -6.68 -24.39
N VAL A 978 7.27 -5.66 -24.44
CA VAL A 978 8.05 -5.32 -25.66
C VAL A 978 8.95 -6.48 -26.07
N GLY A 979 9.71 -7.05 -25.12
CA GLY A 979 10.59 -8.20 -25.38
C GLY A 979 9.83 -9.44 -25.84
N GLY A 980 8.73 -9.76 -25.15
CA GLY A 980 7.86 -10.88 -25.51
C GLY A 980 7.23 -10.72 -26.89
N MET A 981 6.68 -9.55 -27.19
CA MET A 981 6.09 -9.23 -28.49
C MET A 981 7.09 -9.29 -29.64
N LEU A 982 8.29 -8.73 -29.45
CA LEU A 982 9.31 -8.67 -30.49
C LEU A 982 9.77 -10.08 -30.90
N ILE A 983 10.15 -10.90 -29.92
CA ILE A 983 10.60 -12.27 -30.19
C ILE A 983 9.47 -13.14 -30.74
N SER A 984 8.31 -13.06 -30.10
CA SER A 984 7.18 -13.88 -30.53
C SER A 984 6.68 -13.52 -31.92
N THR A 985 6.59 -12.24 -32.28
CA THR A 985 6.14 -11.84 -33.62
C THR A 985 7.05 -12.39 -34.69
N LEU A 986 8.39 -12.31 -34.51
CA LEU A 986 9.36 -12.84 -35.46
C LEU A 986 9.24 -14.36 -35.61
N LEU A 987 9.14 -15.09 -34.49
CA LEU A 987 9.09 -16.56 -34.50
C LEU A 987 7.73 -17.10 -34.93
N THR A 988 6.64 -16.47 -34.56
CA THR A 988 5.26 -16.86 -34.89
C THR A 988 5.06 -16.93 -36.41
N MET A 989 5.63 -16.01 -37.19
CA MET A 989 5.54 -15.97 -38.65
C MET A 989 6.10 -17.22 -39.31
N PHE A 990 7.01 -17.94 -38.68
CA PHE A 990 7.58 -19.19 -39.20
C PHE A 990 7.03 -20.43 -38.50
N ILE A 991 6.86 -20.40 -37.20
CA ILE A 991 6.48 -21.53 -36.36
C ILE A 991 5.02 -21.92 -36.60
N VAL A 992 4.10 -20.94 -36.55
CA VAL A 992 2.67 -21.20 -36.74
C VAL A 992 2.39 -21.86 -38.11
N PRO A 993 2.90 -21.34 -39.24
CA PRO A 993 2.71 -22.00 -40.54
C PRO A 993 3.28 -23.43 -40.59
N ALA A 994 4.45 -23.65 -39.98
CA ALA A 994 5.07 -24.98 -39.98
C ALA A 994 4.27 -25.98 -39.12
N ILE A 995 3.87 -25.61 -37.92
CA ILE A 995 3.12 -26.50 -37.02
C ILE A 995 1.70 -26.71 -37.49
N TYR A 996 1.06 -25.72 -38.12
CA TYR A 996 -0.23 -25.88 -38.81
C TYR A 996 -0.23 -27.04 -39.82
N THR A 997 0.85 -27.20 -40.60
CA THR A 997 0.96 -28.32 -41.55
C THR A 997 0.97 -29.70 -40.89
N TYR A 998 1.45 -29.82 -39.64
CA TYR A 998 1.47 -31.07 -38.86
C TYR A 998 0.13 -31.36 -38.18
N ILE A 999 -0.44 -30.41 -37.49
CA ILE A 999 -1.49 -30.62 -36.48
C ILE A 999 -2.88 -30.33 -37.01
N SER A 1000 -3.06 -29.22 -37.78
CA SER A 1000 -4.39 -28.79 -38.25
C SER A 1000 -5.08 -29.82 -39.13
N THR A 1001 -6.40 -29.88 -39.10
CA THR A 1001 -7.25 -30.77 -39.91
C THR A 1001 -7.33 -30.30 -41.35
N ASN A 1002 -7.34 -31.26 -42.28
CA ASN A 1002 -7.58 -30.95 -43.70
C ASN A 1002 -9.09 -30.78 -43.95
N ARG A 1003 -9.53 -29.53 -44.22
CA ARG A 1003 -10.95 -29.18 -44.34
C ARG A 1003 -11.55 -29.49 -45.71
N ILE A 1004 -10.70 -29.75 -46.69
CA ILE A 1004 -11.15 -30.12 -48.04
C ILE A 1004 -11.94 -31.41 -48.03
N ASN A 1005 -11.58 -32.38 -47.16
CA ASN A 1005 -12.26 -33.66 -47.05
C ASN A 1005 -13.56 -33.61 -46.24
N LYS A 1006 -13.76 -32.62 -45.38
CA LYS A 1006 -14.98 -32.48 -44.58
C LYS A 1006 -16.22 -31.98 -45.35
N LYS A 1007 -16.04 -31.39 -46.54
CA LYS A 1007 -17.15 -30.99 -47.42
C LYS A 1007 -17.60 -32.14 -48.38
N LYS A 1008 -16.89 -33.29 -48.35
CA LYS A 1008 -17.27 -34.47 -49.13
C LYS A 1008 -18.03 -35.54 -48.33
N GLU A 1009 -18.03 -35.41 -46.98
CA GLU A 1009 -18.92 -36.10 -46.08
C GLU A 1009 -20.14 -35.22 -45.74
#